data_660615f495c9ac2ba171f8553397e7f8
#
_entry.id   660615f495c9ac2ba171f8553397e7f8
#
_cell.length_a   1.000
_cell.length_b   1.000
_cell.length_c   1.000
_cell.angle_alpha   90.00
_cell.angle_beta   90.00
_cell.angle_gamma   90.00
#
_symmetry.space_group_name_H-M   'P 1'
#
loop_
_entity.id
_entity.type
_entity.pdbx_description
1 polymer ?
#
loop_
_entity_poly.entity_id
_entity_poly.type
_entity_poly.pdbx_seq_one_letter_code
_entity_poly.pdbx_strand_id
1 'polypeptide(L)'
;MVKKMMTNVFAVFVIFIVLAIIIPLPTPILDFLLIINIGLSLVILLMTMYIKKALEFSIFPTVLLLTTVFRLSLNVSTTRGILSKGYAGEVVKTFGEFVMGGDAIVGFIIFVIIVIVNFLVITKGSERVSEVAARFTLDAMPGKQMAIDADLNTGAITDEEAKIRRAEVQRESDFFGAMDGATKFVKGDAIISIITALINLIGGAVLGMMHGQDINSVLSTYSLATVGDGLCSQIPALMISVATGMVVTRAASTDSFNADIKRQFTSQPNVMMIAGIVIAALMVIPGFPKLILLGVGAALFIFGWRLSKSKAKKEAALAAQAERETLAKMQDQPTSDNDYYRDIDNVFKLLNVEQIEMEFGYSLLHLVDEKSGGHFIDRVVMFRKQFAMDMGMVIPSVRMTDNPEINPNQYVIKIKGEEVARGEILSDHYLALDNGDVVNPVDGIDTVEPAFGIPAKWISADKKVMADVAGYTLIDPVSVMITHLSEVIKQHCSELLSRQDVKTMVDNIKQTNPTLIDDLIPGTISLGYLEKVLCLLLREGVPIRDMETILETLGDHAGALKDIDIVTEYVRQALKRTITRRFAEANSLRVITVDPKVEDTIVASVKKSEAGSYLAMDPDLIQKIVNITSGEIDKVKDVIPNIIILTSPIVRIYFKKLIDQFIPNITVLSYSEIDNTAQIQAIGNIAM
;
A
#
# COMPACT_ATOMS: atom_id res chain seq x y z
N MET A 1 -35.65 -9.27 17.23
CA MET A 1 -36.99 -9.16 16.61
C MET A 1 -36.99 -8.20 15.43
N VAL A 2 -36.47 -6.99 15.51
CA VAL A 2 -36.41 -5.99 14.41
C VAL A 2 -35.66 -6.51 13.16
N LYS A 3 -34.52 -7.20 13.32
CA LYS A 3 -33.72 -7.76 12.21
C LYS A 3 -34.47 -8.86 11.41
N LYS A 4 -35.30 -9.64 12.07
CA LYS A 4 -36.14 -10.68 11.43
C LYS A 4 -37.41 -10.10 10.77
N MET A 5 -37.89 -8.95 11.27
CA MET A 5 -38.97 -8.19 10.62
C MET A 5 -38.48 -7.53 9.32
N MET A 6 -37.26 -6.95 9.29
CA MET A 6 -36.71 -6.29 8.10
C MET A 6 -36.50 -7.26 6.94
N THR A 7 -36.09 -8.51 7.19
CA THR A 7 -35.92 -9.54 6.14
C THR A 7 -37.24 -9.90 5.50
N ASN A 8 -38.32 -9.94 6.29
CA ASN A 8 -39.66 -10.26 5.78
C ASN A 8 -40.29 -9.09 4.99
N VAL A 9 -39.95 -7.81 5.36
CA VAL A 9 -40.46 -6.62 4.63
C VAL A 9 -39.96 -6.62 3.17
N PHE A 10 -38.69 -6.99 2.94
CA PHE A 10 -38.16 -7.05 1.58
C PHE A 10 -38.86 -8.11 0.72
N ALA A 11 -39.07 -9.29 1.25
CA ALA A 11 -39.81 -10.35 0.53
C ALA A 11 -41.27 -9.94 0.23
N VAL A 12 -41.94 -9.31 1.18
CA VAL A 12 -43.30 -8.78 1.00
C VAL A 12 -43.32 -7.71 -0.08
N PHE A 13 -42.32 -6.83 -0.13
CA PHE A 13 -42.22 -5.79 -1.17
C PHE A 13 -42.05 -6.38 -2.57
N VAL A 14 -41.19 -7.41 -2.73
CA VAL A 14 -41.03 -8.12 -4.01
C VAL A 14 -42.35 -8.77 -4.45
N ILE A 15 -43.05 -9.46 -3.54
CA ILE A 15 -44.36 -10.06 -3.83
C ILE A 15 -45.40 -8.99 -4.24
N PHE A 16 -45.41 -7.85 -3.52
CA PHE A 16 -46.27 -6.72 -3.83
C PHE A 16 -46.01 -6.18 -5.25
N ILE A 17 -44.75 -6.02 -5.66
CA ILE A 17 -44.39 -5.58 -7.01
C ILE A 17 -44.95 -6.53 -8.07
N VAL A 18 -44.78 -7.84 -7.87
CA VAL A 18 -45.32 -8.85 -8.82
C VAL A 18 -46.85 -8.82 -8.87
N LEU A 19 -47.51 -8.69 -7.72
CA LEU A 19 -48.97 -8.56 -7.66
C LEU A 19 -49.50 -7.28 -8.33
N ALA A 20 -48.76 -6.17 -8.21
CA ALA A 20 -49.11 -4.89 -8.82
C ALA A 20 -49.11 -4.91 -10.35
N ILE A 21 -48.44 -5.89 -11.00
CA ILE A 21 -48.52 -6.12 -12.46
C ILE A 21 -49.90 -6.70 -12.81
N ILE A 22 -50.45 -7.55 -11.96
CA ILE A 22 -51.66 -8.32 -12.26
C ILE A 22 -52.90 -7.54 -11.77
N ILE A 23 -52.86 -7.00 -10.56
CA ILE A 23 -54.01 -6.38 -9.91
C ILE A 23 -54.07 -4.88 -10.29
N PRO A 24 -55.26 -4.38 -10.77
CA PRO A 24 -55.40 -2.96 -11.06
C PRO A 24 -55.31 -2.12 -9.79
N LEU A 25 -54.38 -1.16 -9.76
CA LEU A 25 -54.19 -0.26 -8.64
C LEU A 25 -55.18 0.94 -8.73
N PRO A 26 -55.81 1.31 -7.62
CA PRO A 26 -56.55 2.59 -7.56
C PRO A 26 -55.64 3.77 -7.84
N THR A 27 -56.16 4.81 -8.55
CA THR A 27 -55.37 5.99 -8.96
C THR A 27 -54.65 6.69 -7.81
N PRO A 28 -55.21 6.93 -6.59
CA PRO A 28 -54.46 7.56 -5.49
C PRO A 28 -53.25 6.72 -5.01
N ILE A 29 -53.38 5.39 -5.05
CA ILE A 29 -52.27 4.51 -4.67
C ILE A 29 -51.22 4.52 -5.80
N LEU A 30 -51.64 4.58 -7.04
CA LEU A 30 -50.73 4.69 -8.19
C LEU A 30 -49.93 6.02 -8.16
N ASP A 31 -50.61 7.15 -7.91
CA ASP A 31 -49.94 8.41 -7.75
C ASP A 31 -48.88 8.42 -6.60
N PHE A 32 -49.24 7.84 -5.46
CA PHE A 32 -48.35 7.70 -4.33
C PHE A 32 -47.07 6.85 -4.67
N LEU A 33 -47.29 5.71 -5.36
CA LEU A 33 -46.21 4.82 -5.77
C LEU A 33 -45.32 5.43 -6.86
N LEU A 34 -45.88 6.23 -7.79
CA LEU A 34 -45.11 7.01 -8.77
C LEU A 34 -44.17 8.04 -8.08
N ILE A 35 -44.67 8.75 -7.08
CA ILE A 35 -43.85 9.68 -6.30
C ILE A 35 -42.76 8.95 -5.55
N ILE A 36 -43.05 7.79 -4.93
CA ILE A 36 -42.05 6.92 -4.29
C ILE A 36 -40.97 6.48 -5.28
N ASN A 37 -41.37 6.07 -6.48
CA ASN A 37 -40.42 5.65 -7.52
C ASN A 37 -39.46 6.76 -7.93
N ILE A 38 -39.96 8.00 -8.10
CA ILE A 38 -39.13 9.16 -8.39
C ILE A 38 -38.21 9.46 -7.19
N GLY A 39 -38.73 9.46 -5.97
CA GLY A 39 -37.96 9.70 -4.75
C GLY A 39 -36.87 8.65 -4.53
N LEU A 40 -37.18 7.36 -4.73
CA LEU A 40 -36.22 6.26 -4.61
C LEU A 40 -35.08 6.42 -5.63
N SER A 41 -35.41 6.73 -6.89
CA SER A 41 -34.42 6.96 -7.94
C SER A 41 -33.50 8.15 -7.64
N LEU A 42 -34.08 9.22 -7.05
CA LEU A 42 -33.31 10.37 -6.60
C LEU A 42 -32.37 10.00 -5.44
N VAL A 43 -32.84 9.26 -4.45
CA VAL A 43 -32.01 8.76 -3.34
C VAL A 43 -30.86 7.90 -3.85
N ILE A 44 -31.13 6.99 -4.78
CA ILE A 44 -30.11 6.14 -5.40
C ILE A 44 -29.07 7.01 -6.11
N LEU A 45 -29.50 7.99 -6.92
CA LEU A 45 -28.59 8.90 -7.62
C LEU A 45 -27.72 9.68 -6.63
N LEU A 46 -28.31 10.26 -5.60
CA LEU A 46 -27.57 11.01 -4.59
C LEU A 46 -26.58 10.09 -3.84
N MET A 47 -26.99 8.89 -3.50
CA MET A 47 -26.13 7.91 -2.82
C MET A 47 -24.86 7.61 -3.62
N THR A 48 -24.97 7.48 -4.97
CA THR A 48 -23.80 7.22 -5.83
C THR A 48 -22.81 8.38 -5.87
N MET A 49 -23.23 9.60 -5.50
CA MET A 49 -22.32 10.75 -5.39
C MET A 49 -21.47 10.74 -4.11
N TYR A 50 -21.87 10.02 -3.08
CA TYR A 50 -21.19 10.00 -1.78
C TYR A 50 -20.28 8.78 -1.58
N ILE A 51 -20.46 7.68 -2.31
CA ILE A 51 -19.58 6.51 -2.24
C ILE A 51 -18.16 6.87 -2.70
N LYS A 52 -17.15 6.22 -2.12
CA LYS A 52 -15.74 6.37 -2.52
C LYS A 52 -15.29 5.27 -3.47
N LYS A 53 -15.73 4.05 -3.25
CA LYS A 53 -15.45 2.88 -4.09
C LYS A 53 -16.76 2.25 -4.56
N ALA A 54 -16.76 1.65 -5.74
CA ALA A 54 -17.95 0.97 -6.28
C ALA A 54 -18.47 -0.14 -5.33
N LEU A 55 -17.60 -0.85 -4.65
CA LEU A 55 -17.94 -1.92 -3.70
C LEU A 55 -18.60 -1.43 -2.40
N GLU A 56 -18.54 -0.14 -2.06
CA GLU A 56 -19.28 0.40 -0.90
C GLU A 56 -20.80 0.30 -1.12
N PHE A 57 -21.23 0.23 -2.38
CA PHE A 57 -22.63 -0.01 -2.72
C PHE A 57 -22.79 -1.37 -3.42
N SER A 58 -22.30 -2.42 -2.81
CA SER A 58 -22.24 -3.78 -3.38
C SER A 58 -23.62 -4.37 -3.77
N ILE A 59 -24.70 -3.91 -3.12
CA ILE A 59 -26.08 -4.31 -3.44
C ILE A 59 -26.68 -3.55 -4.63
N PHE A 60 -25.96 -2.59 -5.22
CA PHE A 60 -26.47 -1.73 -6.28
C PHE A 60 -27.04 -2.50 -7.49
N PRO A 61 -26.42 -3.58 -8.02
CA PRO A 61 -27.02 -4.36 -9.11
C PRO A 61 -28.40 -4.94 -8.76
N THR A 62 -28.57 -5.41 -7.53
CA THR A 62 -29.87 -5.93 -7.05
C THR A 62 -30.91 -4.81 -6.92
N VAL A 63 -30.48 -3.63 -6.43
CA VAL A 63 -31.34 -2.44 -6.34
C VAL A 63 -31.79 -1.99 -7.73
N LEU A 64 -30.90 -2.01 -8.73
CA LEU A 64 -31.25 -1.71 -10.13
C LEU A 64 -32.32 -2.64 -10.65
N LEU A 65 -32.17 -3.94 -10.46
CA LEU A 65 -33.14 -4.93 -10.91
C LEU A 65 -34.49 -4.70 -10.24
N LEU A 66 -34.49 -4.50 -8.92
CA LEU A 66 -35.72 -4.34 -8.15
C LEU A 66 -36.47 -3.05 -8.53
N THR A 67 -35.76 -1.93 -8.67
CA THR A 67 -36.37 -0.64 -9.08
C THR A 67 -36.88 -0.68 -10.50
N THR A 68 -36.21 -1.42 -11.39
CA THR A 68 -36.67 -1.65 -12.76
C THR A 68 -37.98 -2.45 -12.81
N VAL A 69 -38.07 -3.55 -12.06
CA VAL A 69 -39.30 -4.35 -11.99
C VAL A 69 -40.43 -3.56 -11.33
N PHE A 70 -40.14 -2.79 -10.30
CA PHE A 70 -41.12 -1.88 -9.66
C PHE A 70 -41.69 -0.87 -10.67
N ARG A 71 -40.82 -0.20 -11.43
CA ARG A 71 -41.23 0.74 -12.48
C ARG A 71 -42.04 0.08 -13.58
N LEU A 72 -41.67 -1.14 -14.04
CA LEU A 72 -42.45 -1.89 -14.98
C LEU A 72 -43.87 -2.20 -14.47
N SER A 73 -44.02 -2.53 -13.19
CA SER A 73 -45.32 -2.76 -12.58
C SER A 73 -46.22 -1.52 -12.60
N LEU A 74 -45.60 -0.35 -12.34
CA LEU A 74 -46.29 0.93 -12.41
C LEU A 74 -46.70 1.26 -13.85
N ASN A 75 -45.79 1.10 -14.84
CA ASN A 75 -46.09 1.33 -16.26
C ASN A 75 -47.25 0.47 -16.76
N VAL A 76 -47.35 -0.79 -16.37
CA VAL A 76 -48.50 -1.66 -16.72
C VAL A 76 -49.78 -1.14 -16.07
N SER A 77 -49.72 -0.68 -14.82
CA SER A 77 -50.89 -0.13 -14.11
C SER A 77 -51.38 1.22 -14.69
N THR A 78 -50.44 2.13 -15.04
CA THR A 78 -50.74 3.40 -15.70
C THR A 78 -51.32 3.16 -17.10
N THR A 79 -50.72 2.31 -17.92
CA THR A 79 -51.22 1.92 -19.23
C THR A 79 -52.68 1.40 -19.16
N ARG A 80 -52.97 0.52 -18.20
CA ARG A 80 -54.33 0.01 -17.98
C ARG A 80 -55.29 1.17 -17.63
N GLY A 81 -54.89 2.12 -16.78
CA GLY A 81 -55.69 3.31 -16.45
C GLY A 81 -55.97 4.16 -17.67
N ILE A 82 -54.93 4.46 -18.48
CA ILE A 82 -55.05 5.23 -19.73
C ILE A 82 -56.00 4.60 -20.71
N LEU A 83 -55.79 3.32 -21.00
CA LEU A 83 -56.60 2.59 -21.99
C LEU A 83 -58.06 2.43 -21.53
N SER A 84 -58.32 2.22 -20.22
CA SER A 84 -59.66 1.99 -19.71
C SER A 84 -60.49 3.24 -19.44
N LYS A 85 -59.82 4.34 -19.02
CA LYS A 85 -60.48 5.57 -18.53
C LYS A 85 -59.99 6.85 -19.18
N GLY A 86 -58.98 6.81 -20.04
CA GLY A 86 -58.28 8.01 -20.53
C GLY A 86 -57.50 8.77 -19.44
N TYR A 87 -57.29 8.16 -18.26
CA TYR A 87 -56.72 8.81 -17.07
C TYR A 87 -55.99 7.82 -16.19
N ALA A 88 -54.77 8.17 -15.74
CA ALA A 88 -53.91 7.33 -14.91
C ALA A 88 -53.49 7.98 -13.59
N GLY A 89 -54.09 9.08 -13.19
CA GLY A 89 -53.77 9.79 -11.95
C GLY A 89 -53.36 11.23 -12.13
N GLU A 90 -53.36 12.01 -11.05
CA GLU A 90 -53.03 13.43 -11.08
C GLU A 90 -51.52 13.66 -11.37
N VAL A 91 -50.65 12.78 -10.93
CA VAL A 91 -49.19 12.89 -11.21
C VAL A 91 -48.97 12.78 -12.72
N VAL A 92 -49.51 11.77 -13.39
CA VAL A 92 -49.37 11.58 -14.84
C VAL A 92 -49.96 12.79 -15.60
N LYS A 93 -51.16 13.24 -15.21
CA LYS A 93 -51.80 14.41 -15.79
C LYS A 93 -50.97 15.67 -15.67
N THR A 94 -50.44 15.98 -14.46
CA THR A 94 -49.64 17.17 -14.20
C THR A 94 -48.33 17.16 -15.02
N PHE A 95 -47.65 16.05 -15.15
CA PHE A 95 -46.45 15.93 -16.00
C PHE A 95 -46.81 16.13 -17.49
N GLY A 96 -47.93 15.60 -17.94
CA GLY A 96 -48.42 15.82 -19.30
C GLY A 96 -48.70 17.31 -19.58
N GLU A 97 -49.47 17.96 -18.72
CA GLU A 97 -49.79 19.40 -18.84
C GLU A 97 -48.51 20.25 -18.80
N PHE A 98 -47.56 19.94 -17.95
CA PHE A 98 -46.30 20.68 -17.81
C PHE A 98 -45.48 20.69 -19.12
N VAL A 99 -45.39 19.57 -19.83
CA VAL A 99 -44.59 19.47 -21.07
C VAL A 99 -45.36 19.94 -22.30
N MET A 100 -46.66 19.66 -22.33
CA MET A 100 -47.47 20.09 -23.47
C MET A 100 -47.66 21.62 -23.56
N GLY A 101 -47.59 22.35 -22.42
CA GLY A 101 -47.63 23.81 -22.42
C GLY A 101 -48.80 24.44 -23.18
N GLY A 102 -49.90 23.68 -23.36
CA GLY A 102 -51.10 24.08 -24.10
C GLY A 102 -51.13 23.62 -25.57
N ASP A 103 -50.06 23.11 -26.15
CA ASP A 103 -50.02 22.57 -27.52
C ASP A 103 -49.65 21.07 -27.52
N ALA A 104 -50.61 20.21 -27.83
CA ALA A 104 -50.44 18.75 -27.81
C ALA A 104 -49.39 18.26 -28.80
N ILE A 105 -49.28 18.90 -29.97
CA ILE A 105 -48.34 18.47 -31.02
C ILE A 105 -46.90 18.81 -30.61
N VAL A 106 -46.69 20.03 -30.13
CA VAL A 106 -45.38 20.46 -29.67
C VAL A 106 -44.89 19.61 -28.48
N GLY A 107 -45.76 19.39 -27.48
CA GLY A 107 -45.46 18.57 -26.35
C GLY A 107 -45.08 17.14 -26.70
N PHE A 108 -45.81 16.54 -27.65
CA PHE A 108 -45.53 15.20 -28.15
C PHE A 108 -44.17 15.13 -28.88
N ILE A 109 -43.85 16.10 -29.71
CA ILE A 109 -42.52 16.18 -30.38
C ILE A 109 -41.42 16.27 -29.37
N ILE A 110 -41.54 17.13 -28.35
CA ILE A 110 -40.56 17.27 -27.27
C ILE A 110 -40.43 15.95 -26.52
N PHE A 111 -41.53 15.30 -26.18
CA PHE A 111 -41.50 14.00 -25.51
C PHE A 111 -40.75 12.96 -26.34
N VAL A 112 -41.00 12.84 -27.66
CA VAL A 112 -40.28 11.91 -28.56
C VAL A 112 -38.77 12.21 -28.55
N ILE A 113 -38.37 13.49 -28.59
CA ILE A 113 -36.96 13.87 -28.50
C ILE A 113 -36.36 13.40 -27.17
N ILE A 114 -37.02 13.65 -26.03
CA ILE A 114 -36.56 13.22 -24.70
C ILE A 114 -36.38 11.70 -24.65
N VAL A 115 -37.35 10.92 -25.17
CA VAL A 115 -37.28 9.46 -25.21
C VAL A 115 -36.12 8.95 -26.05
N ILE A 116 -35.90 9.54 -27.23
CA ILE A 116 -34.79 9.19 -28.11
C ILE A 116 -33.46 9.48 -27.45
N VAL A 117 -33.28 10.66 -26.86
CA VAL A 117 -32.05 11.04 -26.17
C VAL A 117 -31.80 10.12 -24.96
N ASN A 118 -32.82 9.89 -24.13
CA ASN A 118 -32.66 8.99 -22.98
C ASN A 118 -32.26 7.58 -23.41
N PHE A 119 -32.90 7.01 -24.42
CA PHE A 119 -32.60 5.67 -24.88
C PHE A 119 -31.22 5.58 -25.57
N LEU A 120 -30.96 6.42 -26.59
CA LEU A 120 -29.75 6.32 -27.42
C LEU A 120 -28.50 6.79 -26.70
N VAL A 121 -28.58 7.90 -25.95
CA VAL A 121 -27.41 8.52 -25.36
C VAL A 121 -27.18 7.99 -23.95
N ILE A 122 -28.20 8.02 -23.10
CA ILE A 122 -28.01 7.77 -21.68
C ILE A 122 -28.07 6.26 -21.37
N THR A 123 -29.15 5.58 -21.72
CA THR A 123 -29.34 4.15 -21.38
C THR A 123 -28.35 3.26 -22.13
N LYS A 124 -28.25 3.43 -23.45
CA LYS A 124 -27.31 2.65 -24.27
C LYS A 124 -25.85 3.00 -23.97
N GLY A 125 -25.59 4.27 -23.60
CA GLY A 125 -24.27 4.73 -23.15
C GLY A 125 -23.85 4.07 -21.83
N SER A 126 -24.71 4.11 -20.80
CA SER A 126 -24.40 3.51 -19.51
C SER A 126 -24.28 1.98 -19.58
N GLU A 127 -25.08 1.30 -20.42
CA GLU A 127 -24.94 -0.14 -20.71
C GLU A 127 -23.53 -0.42 -21.27
N ARG A 128 -23.12 0.32 -22.29
CA ARG A 128 -21.81 0.09 -22.92
C ARG A 128 -20.64 0.31 -21.98
N VAL A 129 -20.72 1.37 -21.14
CA VAL A 129 -19.72 1.65 -20.14
C VAL A 129 -19.64 0.49 -19.11
N SER A 130 -20.79 -0.01 -18.66
CA SER A 130 -20.86 -1.13 -17.72
C SER A 130 -20.28 -2.42 -18.30
N GLU A 131 -20.62 -2.75 -19.56
CA GLU A 131 -20.10 -3.91 -20.28
C GLU A 131 -18.56 -3.87 -20.39
N VAL A 132 -18.03 -2.71 -20.80
CA VAL A 132 -16.59 -2.52 -20.97
C VAL A 132 -15.85 -2.58 -19.64
N ALA A 133 -16.39 -1.93 -18.59
CA ALA A 133 -15.80 -1.96 -17.26
C ALA A 133 -15.80 -3.38 -16.66
N ALA A 134 -16.90 -4.12 -16.82
CA ALA A 134 -16.98 -5.51 -16.38
C ALA A 134 -15.94 -6.38 -17.09
N ARG A 135 -15.79 -6.21 -18.40
CA ARG A 135 -14.81 -6.95 -19.19
C ARG A 135 -13.40 -6.69 -18.74
N PHE A 136 -13.00 -5.41 -18.60
CA PHE A 136 -11.65 -5.07 -18.13
C PHE A 136 -11.37 -5.57 -16.71
N THR A 137 -12.34 -5.51 -15.81
CA THR A 137 -12.17 -6.02 -14.44
C THR A 137 -11.98 -7.54 -14.44
N LEU A 138 -12.76 -8.27 -15.23
CA LEU A 138 -12.64 -9.73 -15.37
C LEU A 138 -11.32 -10.13 -16.02
N ASP A 139 -10.90 -9.44 -17.09
CA ASP A 139 -9.64 -9.71 -17.78
C ASP A 139 -8.42 -9.40 -16.91
N ALA A 140 -8.52 -8.41 -16.02
CA ALA A 140 -7.44 -8.03 -15.08
C ALA A 140 -7.37 -8.95 -13.83
N MET A 141 -8.39 -9.73 -13.53
CA MET A 141 -8.48 -10.55 -12.31
C MET A 141 -7.31 -11.54 -12.15
N PRO A 142 -6.91 -12.32 -13.18
CA PRO A 142 -5.76 -13.23 -13.04
C PRO A 142 -4.48 -12.50 -12.72
N GLY A 143 -4.23 -11.33 -13.33
CA GLY A 143 -3.07 -10.49 -13.04
C GLY A 143 -3.05 -9.96 -11.60
N LYS A 144 -4.20 -9.50 -11.08
CA LYS A 144 -4.33 -9.09 -9.68
C LYS A 144 -4.08 -10.26 -8.72
N GLN A 145 -4.56 -11.47 -9.04
CA GLN A 145 -4.32 -12.67 -8.23
C GLN A 145 -2.84 -13.06 -8.24
N MET A 146 -2.18 -13.07 -9.41
CA MET A 146 -0.74 -13.33 -9.50
C MET A 146 0.09 -12.31 -8.72
N ALA A 147 -0.29 -11.02 -8.74
CA ALA A 147 0.38 -10.01 -7.93
C ALA A 147 0.24 -10.27 -6.42
N ILE A 148 -0.95 -10.68 -5.96
CA ILE A 148 -1.17 -11.07 -4.56
C ILE A 148 -0.32 -12.30 -4.19
N ASP A 149 -0.21 -13.28 -5.09
CA ASP A 149 0.60 -14.48 -4.88
C ASP A 149 2.10 -14.14 -4.85
N ALA A 150 2.55 -13.21 -5.68
CA ALA A 150 3.92 -12.69 -5.64
C ALA A 150 4.21 -11.95 -4.33
N ASP A 151 3.29 -11.06 -3.89
CA ASP A 151 3.41 -10.37 -2.59
C ASP A 151 3.45 -11.35 -1.42
N LEU A 152 2.66 -12.43 -1.48
CA LEU A 152 2.66 -13.48 -0.46
C LEU A 152 3.98 -14.27 -0.47
N ASN A 153 4.46 -14.68 -1.65
CA ASN A 153 5.69 -15.44 -1.80
C ASN A 153 6.94 -14.64 -1.38
N THR A 154 6.93 -13.33 -1.60
CA THR A 154 7.98 -12.43 -1.14
C THR A 154 7.87 -12.06 0.35
N GLY A 155 6.79 -12.50 1.02
CA GLY A 155 6.53 -12.15 2.42
C GLY A 155 6.12 -10.70 2.64
N ALA A 156 5.75 -9.96 1.58
CA ALA A 156 5.27 -8.58 1.66
C ALA A 156 3.90 -8.49 2.35
N ILE A 157 3.10 -9.56 2.28
CA ILE A 157 1.79 -9.70 2.95
C ILE A 157 1.71 -11.05 3.66
N THR A 158 0.84 -11.14 4.68
CA THR A 158 0.56 -12.37 5.40
C THR A 158 -0.47 -13.24 4.66
N ASP A 159 -0.56 -14.55 4.98
CA ASP A 159 -1.59 -15.45 4.45
C ASP A 159 -3.01 -14.93 4.69
N GLU A 160 -3.26 -14.33 5.88
CA GLU A 160 -4.56 -13.74 6.23
C GLU A 160 -4.87 -12.54 5.33
N GLU A 161 -3.88 -11.67 5.11
CA GLU A 161 -4.00 -10.50 4.25
C GLU A 161 -4.17 -10.88 2.78
N ALA A 162 -3.48 -11.91 2.32
CA ALA A 162 -3.66 -12.48 0.98
C ALA A 162 -5.08 -13.03 0.77
N LYS A 163 -5.65 -13.73 1.76
CA LYS A 163 -7.06 -14.19 1.73
C LYS A 163 -8.04 -13.03 1.63
N ILE A 164 -7.81 -11.96 2.42
CA ILE A 164 -8.66 -10.76 2.41
C ILE A 164 -8.59 -10.10 1.03
N ARG A 165 -7.38 -9.88 0.48
CA ARG A 165 -7.18 -9.26 -0.84
C ARG A 165 -7.77 -10.10 -1.98
N ARG A 166 -7.60 -11.43 -1.97
CA ARG A 166 -8.24 -12.34 -2.94
C ARG A 166 -9.75 -12.26 -2.87
N ALA A 167 -10.33 -12.25 -1.66
CA ALA A 167 -11.78 -12.10 -1.47
C ALA A 167 -12.29 -10.72 -1.93
N GLU A 168 -11.48 -9.66 -1.85
CA GLU A 168 -11.82 -8.33 -2.35
C GLU A 168 -11.81 -8.29 -3.88
N VAL A 169 -10.80 -8.87 -4.53
CA VAL A 169 -10.71 -9.02 -6.00
C VAL A 169 -11.89 -9.86 -6.52
N GLN A 170 -12.25 -10.96 -5.84
CA GLN A 170 -13.40 -11.77 -6.21
C GLN A 170 -14.72 -10.99 -6.11
N ARG A 171 -14.93 -10.26 -5.01
CA ARG A 171 -16.12 -9.41 -4.82
C ARG A 171 -16.21 -8.29 -5.86
N GLU A 172 -15.08 -7.71 -6.26
CA GLU A 172 -15.04 -6.71 -7.33
C GLU A 172 -15.47 -7.31 -8.66
N SER A 173 -14.98 -8.49 -9.00
CA SER A 173 -15.34 -9.23 -10.20
C SER A 173 -16.84 -9.60 -10.23
N ASP A 174 -17.35 -10.15 -9.11
CA ASP A 174 -18.75 -10.51 -8.97
C ASP A 174 -19.68 -9.30 -9.10
N PHE A 175 -19.28 -8.16 -8.51
CA PHE A 175 -20.01 -6.91 -8.59
C PHE A 175 -20.10 -6.38 -10.03
N PHE A 176 -18.98 -6.30 -10.76
CA PHE A 176 -18.98 -5.80 -12.14
C PHE A 176 -19.70 -6.77 -13.09
N GLY A 177 -19.57 -8.09 -12.88
CA GLY A 177 -20.33 -9.09 -13.61
C GLY A 177 -21.84 -8.97 -13.38
N ALA A 178 -22.28 -8.76 -12.14
CA ALA A 178 -23.68 -8.50 -11.81
C ALA A 178 -24.19 -7.18 -12.40
N MET A 179 -23.32 -6.14 -12.46
CA MET A 179 -23.65 -4.84 -13.06
C MET A 179 -23.92 -4.96 -14.56
N ASP A 180 -23.10 -5.71 -15.32
CA ASP A 180 -23.36 -5.96 -16.74
C ASP A 180 -24.72 -6.62 -16.94
N GLY A 181 -25.06 -7.61 -16.09
CA GLY A 181 -26.39 -8.24 -16.11
C GLY A 181 -27.51 -7.23 -15.80
N ALA A 182 -27.39 -6.46 -14.73
CA ALA A 182 -28.42 -5.52 -14.28
C ALA A 182 -28.68 -4.38 -15.28
N THR A 183 -27.66 -3.88 -15.96
CA THR A 183 -27.83 -2.81 -16.98
C THR A 183 -28.60 -3.25 -18.19
N LYS A 184 -28.60 -4.55 -18.54
CA LYS A 184 -29.44 -5.10 -19.61
C LYS A 184 -30.92 -5.05 -19.27
N PHE A 185 -31.29 -5.20 -17.99
CA PHE A 185 -32.67 -4.99 -17.53
C PHE A 185 -33.09 -3.52 -17.66
N VAL A 186 -32.23 -2.58 -17.30
CA VAL A 186 -32.50 -1.12 -17.45
C VAL A 186 -32.75 -0.76 -18.92
N LYS A 187 -31.97 -1.33 -19.85
CA LYS A 187 -32.20 -1.17 -21.29
C LYS A 187 -33.52 -1.77 -21.73
N GLY A 188 -33.86 -2.98 -21.26
CA GLY A 188 -35.12 -3.64 -21.54
C GLY A 188 -36.32 -2.80 -21.14
N ASP A 189 -36.28 -2.18 -19.97
CA ASP A 189 -37.31 -1.30 -19.46
C ASP A 189 -37.48 -0.03 -20.32
N ALA A 190 -36.40 0.58 -20.80
CA ALA A 190 -36.47 1.71 -21.70
C ALA A 190 -37.15 1.35 -23.03
N ILE A 191 -36.92 0.14 -23.55
CA ILE A 191 -37.60 -0.36 -24.76
C ILE A 191 -39.11 -0.58 -24.48
N ILE A 192 -39.44 -1.20 -23.34
CA ILE A 192 -40.83 -1.42 -22.93
C ILE A 192 -41.57 -0.09 -22.76
N SER A 193 -40.92 0.94 -22.17
CA SER A 193 -41.51 2.27 -22.02
C SER A 193 -41.86 2.91 -23.38
N ILE A 194 -41.05 2.69 -24.42
CA ILE A 194 -41.36 3.17 -25.78
C ILE A 194 -42.57 2.40 -26.36
N ILE A 195 -42.60 1.10 -26.19
CA ILE A 195 -43.72 0.22 -26.68
C ILE A 195 -45.00 0.60 -25.95
N THR A 196 -44.99 0.79 -24.64
CA THR A 196 -46.16 1.21 -23.86
C THR A 196 -46.69 2.56 -24.29
N ALA A 197 -45.80 3.54 -24.56
CA ALA A 197 -46.20 4.85 -25.09
C ALA A 197 -46.90 4.73 -26.43
N LEU A 198 -46.40 3.86 -27.35
CA LEU A 198 -47.08 3.62 -28.62
C LEU A 198 -48.46 2.92 -28.43
N ILE A 199 -48.53 1.95 -27.51
CA ILE A 199 -49.79 1.28 -27.16
C ILE A 199 -50.80 2.29 -26.55
N ASN A 200 -50.35 3.15 -25.64
CA ASN A 200 -51.20 4.15 -25.01
C ASN A 200 -51.76 5.13 -26.05
N LEU A 201 -50.91 5.59 -26.97
CA LEU A 201 -51.34 6.54 -27.99
C LEU A 201 -52.28 5.89 -29.02
N ILE A 202 -51.84 4.82 -29.67
CA ILE A 202 -52.58 4.16 -30.76
C ILE A 202 -53.81 3.41 -30.18
N GLY A 203 -53.59 2.62 -29.14
CA GLY A 203 -54.65 1.87 -28.48
C GLY A 203 -55.68 2.77 -27.84
N GLY A 204 -55.23 3.84 -27.19
CA GLY A 204 -56.10 4.87 -26.61
C GLY A 204 -56.92 5.58 -27.67
N ALA A 205 -56.31 5.98 -28.79
CA ALA A 205 -57.00 6.62 -29.90
C ALA A 205 -58.13 5.72 -30.50
N VAL A 206 -57.78 4.44 -30.72
CA VAL A 206 -58.76 3.47 -31.22
C VAL A 206 -59.91 3.28 -30.24
N LEU A 207 -59.65 3.08 -28.96
CA LEU A 207 -60.66 2.91 -27.94
C LEU A 207 -61.52 4.13 -27.72
N GLY A 208 -60.90 5.36 -27.73
CA GLY A 208 -61.61 6.61 -27.62
C GLY A 208 -62.58 6.83 -28.78
N MET A 209 -62.17 6.53 -30.03
CA MET A 209 -63.04 6.57 -31.21
C MET A 209 -64.17 5.54 -31.14
N MET A 210 -63.90 4.32 -30.67
CA MET A 210 -64.92 3.32 -30.45
C MET A 210 -65.98 3.70 -29.43
N HIS A 211 -65.63 4.54 -28.45
CA HIS A 211 -66.54 5.09 -27.47
C HIS A 211 -67.27 6.37 -27.96
N GLY A 212 -67.11 6.74 -29.24
CA GLY A 212 -67.82 7.85 -29.86
C GLY A 212 -67.29 9.26 -29.49
N GLN A 213 -66.06 9.36 -29.00
CA GLN A 213 -65.43 10.63 -28.72
C GLN A 213 -64.96 11.33 -30.02
N ASP A 214 -64.98 12.65 -30.04
CA ASP A 214 -64.44 13.43 -31.17
C ASP A 214 -62.92 13.27 -31.30
N ILE A 215 -62.45 13.16 -32.55
CA ILE A 215 -61.01 12.89 -32.85
C ILE A 215 -60.10 13.90 -32.16
N ASN A 216 -60.46 15.17 -32.09
CA ASN A 216 -59.63 16.19 -31.44
C ASN A 216 -59.56 15.99 -29.93
N SER A 217 -60.65 15.62 -29.28
CA SER A 217 -60.69 15.32 -27.85
C SER A 217 -59.94 14.02 -27.52
N VAL A 218 -60.08 13.00 -28.36
CA VAL A 218 -59.34 11.77 -28.26
C VAL A 218 -57.84 12.00 -28.36
N LEU A 219 -57.40 12.73 -29.39
CA LEU A 219 -55.98 13.01 -29.61
C LEU A 219 -55.42 13.84 -28.46
N SER A 220 -56.11 14.85 -27.97
CA SER A 220 -55.64 15.66 -26.84
C SER A 220 -55.53 14.85 -25.54
N THR A 221 -56.57 14.06 -25.21
CA THR A 221 -56.64 13.28 -23.97
C THR A 221 -55.55 12.20 -23.91
N TYR A 222 -55.50 11.38 -24.98
CA TYR A 222 -54.51 10.25 -24.97
C TYR A 222 -53.11 10.69 -25.25
N SER A 223 -52.85 11.79 -25.98
CA SER A 223 -51.52 12.42 -26.07
C SER A 223 -51.05 12.94 -24.73
N LEU A 224 -51.90 13.68 -24.00
CA LEU A 224 -51.63 14.19 -22.67
C LEU A 224 -51.27 13.07 -21.70
N ALA A 225 -52.13 12.03 -21.65
CA ALA A 225 -51.90 10.88 -20.77
C ALA A 225 -50.64 10.12 -21.14
N THR A 226 -50.36 9.92 -22.44
CA THR A 226 -49.17 9.20 -22.93
C THR A 226 -47.87 9.97 -22.62
N VAL A 227 -47.85 11.28 -22.87
CA VAL A 227 -46.71 12.13 -22.59
C VAL A 227 -46.46 12.17 -21.07
N GLY A 228 -47.47 12.30 -20.25
CA GLY A 228 -47.39 12.28 -18.81
C GLY A 228 -46.87 10.95 -18.24
N ASP A 229 -47.44 9.84 -18.68
CA ASP A 229 -46.97 8.48 -18.29
C ASP A 229 -45.51 8.24 -18.71
N GLY A 230 -45.20 8.61 -19.96
CA GLY A 230 -43.85 8.47 -20.46
C GLY A 230 -42.84 9.27 -19.65
N LEU A 231 -43.14 10.49 -19.24
CA LEU A 231 -42.24 11.29 -18.40
C LEU A 231 -42.11 10.76 -16.98
N CYS A 232 -43.21 10.34 -16.36
CA CYS A 232 -43.18 9.68 -15.05
C CYS A 232 -42.28 8.41 -15.02
N SER A 233 -42.17 7.74 -16.17
CA SER A 233 -41.28 6.57 -16.35
C SER A 233 -39.85 6.97 -16.75
N GLN A 234 -39.66 8.00 -17.61
CA GLN A 234 -38.38 8.38 -18.14
C GLN A 234 -37.47 9.11 -17.11
N ILE A 235 -38.04 9.95 -16.22
CA ILE A 235 -37.28 10.69 -15.23
C ILE A 235 -36.53 9.72 -14.25
N PRO A 236 -37.18 8.75 -13.61
CA PRO A 236 -36.51 7.72 -12.82
C PRO A 236 -35.48 6.90 -13.62
N ALA A 237 -35.83 6.54 -14.87
CA ALA A 237 -34.91 5.82 -15.75
C ALA A 237 -33.61 6.58 -16.00
N LEU A 238 -33.72 7.86 -16.26
CA LEU A 238 -32.58 8.77 -16.47
C LEU A 238 -31.72 8.85 -15.23
N MET A 239 -32.33 9.08 -14.05
CA MET A 239 -31.61 9.14 -12.78
C MET A 239 -30.83 7.85 -12.48
N ILE A 240 -31.46 6.69 -12.68
CA ILE A 240 -30.84 5.38 -12.46
C ILE A 240 -29.74 5.10 -13.50
N SER A 241 -29.94 5.47 -14.77
CA SER A 241 -28.89 5.30 -15.79
C SER A 241 -27.68 6.15 -15.53
N VAL A 242 -27.86 7.40 -15.07
CA VAL A 242 -26.78 8.30 -14.64
C VAL A 242 -26.07 7.72 -13.41
N ALA A 243 -26.83 7.28 -12.39
CA ALA A 243 -26.29 6.64 -11.21
C ALA A 243 -25.43 5.41 -11.56
N THR A 244 -25.93 4.58 -12.49
CA THR A 244 -25.21 3.41 -13.02
C THR A 244 -23.87 3.83 -13.66
N GLY A 245 -23.91 4.82 -14.54
CA GLY A 245 -22.70 5.37 -15.17
C GLY A 245 -21.70 5.87 -14.14
N MET A 246 -22.18 6.61 -13.13
CA MET A 246 -21.32 7.14 -12.05
C MET A 246 -20.65 6.07 -11.21
N VAL A 247 -21.37 5.01 -10.82
CA VAL A 247 -20.82 3.90 -10.03
C VAL A 247 -19.78 3.14 -10.84
N VAL A 248 -20.06 2.85 -12.11
CA VAL A 248 -19.18 2.03 -12.95
C VAL A 248 -17.92 2.79 -13.40
N THR A 249 -18.03 4.09 -13.65
CA THR A 249 -16.88 4.92 -14.04
C THR A 249 -16.02 5.37 -12.86
N ARG A 250 -16.40 5.02 -11.63
CA ARG A 250 -15.70 5.45 -10.44
C ARG A 250 -14.37 4.73 -10.30
N ALA A 251 -13.29 5.49 -10.48
CA ALA A 251 -11.95 5.03 -10.11
C ALA A 251 -11.83 4.93 -8.58
N ALA A 252 -10.96 4.06 -8.09
CA ALA A 252 -10.64 4.00 -6.67
C ALA A 252 -10.05 5.36 -6.22
N SER A 253 -10.80 6.10 -5.42
CA SER A 253 -10.42 7.42 -4.89
C SER A 253 -10.51 7.40 -3.36
N THR A 254 -9.67 8.23 -2.72
CA THR A 254 -9.72 8.44 -1.27
C THR A 254 -10.89 9.31 -0.84
N ASP A 255 -11.45 10.09 -1.78
CA ASP A 255 -12.47 11.11 -1.52
C ASP A 255 -13.80 10.81 -2.22
N SER A 256 -14.88 11.47 -1.77
CA SER A 256 -16.19 11.41 -2.44
C SER A 256 -16.16 12.14 -3.78
N PHE A 257 -17.09 11.78 -4.70
CA PHE A 257 -17.20 12.38 -6.03
C PHE A 257 -17.29 13.93 -5.98
N ASN A 258 -18.08 14.45 -5.05
CA ASN A 258 -18.23 15.89 -4.87
C ASN A 258 -16.92 16.57 -4.44
N ALA A 259 -16.13 15.90 -3.60
CA ALA A 259 -14.82 16.40 -3.17
C ALA A 259 -13.82 16.36 -4.32
N ASP A 260 -13.83 15.30 -5.13
CA ASP A 260 -12.96 15.16 -6.31
C ASP A 260 -13.28 16.19 -7.37
N ILE A 261 -14.56 16.40 -7.69
CA ILE A 261 -14.99 17.48 -8.61
C ILE A 261 -14.52 18.83 -8.08
N LYS A 262 -14.84 19.16 -6.83
CA LYS A 262 -14.42 20.42 -6.23
C LYS A 262 -12.92 20.60 -6.32
N ARG A 263 -12.13 19.58 -5.97
CA ARG A 263 -10.67 19.61 -6.03
C ARG A 263 -10.17 19.84 -7.46
N GLN A 264 -10.67 19.08 -8.43
CA GLN A 264 -10.21 19.15 -9.81
C GLN A 264 -10.61 20.46 -10.48
N PHE A 265 -11.85 20.91 -10.32
CA PHE A 265 -12.32 22.18 -10.91
C PHE A 265 -11.68 23.41 -10.26
N THR A 266 -11.35 23.35 -8.95
CA THR A 266 -10.69 24.48 -8.28
C THR A 266 -9.16 24.44 -8.39
N SER A 267 -8.57 23.35 -8.87
CA SER A 267 -7.12 23.21 -9.05
C SER A 267 -6.56 24.12 -10.14
N GLN A 268 -7.36 24.42 -11.17
CA GLN A 268 -6.98 25.18 -12.37
C GLN A 268 -7.82 26.45 -12.56
N PRO A 269 -7.64 27.49 -11.70
CA PRO A 269 -8.44 28.71 -11.76
C PRO A 269 -8.32 29.42 -13.11
N ASN A 270 -7.17 29.34 -13.78
CA ASN A 270 -6.93 30.00 -15.07
C ASN A 270 -7.86 29.50 -16.19
N VAL A 271 -8.25 28.22 -16.16
CA VAL A 271 -9.19 27.64 -17.13
C VAL A 271 -10.55 28.36 -17.05
N MET A 272 -11.04 28.63 -15.84
CA MET A 272 -12.29 29.32 -15.62
C MET A 272 -12.24 30.79 -16.11
N MET A 273 -11.10 31.46 -15.91
CA MET A 273 -10.91 32.84 -16.41
C MET A 273 -10.87 32.87 -17.95
N ILE A 274 -10.12 31.94 -18.58
CA ILE A 274 -10.04 31.84 -20.04
C ILE A 274 -11.42 31.52 -20.62
N ALA A 275 -12.15 30.57 -20.06
CA ALA A 275 -13.50 30.24 -20.50
C ALA A 275 -14.45 31.46 -20.39
N GLY A 276 -14.34 32.23 -19.30
CA GLY A 276 -15.11 33.48 -19.12
C GLY A 276 -14.79 34.50 -20.20
N ILE A 277 -13.52 34.67 -20.57
CA ILE A 277 -13.09 35.59 -21.65
C ILE A 277 -13.63 35.12 -23.01
N VAL A 278 -13.51 33.82 -23.31
CA VAL A 278 -13.99 33.26 -24.58
C VAL A 278 -15.51 33.45 -24.76
N ILE A 279 -16.28 33.15 -23.67
CA ILE A 279 -17.75 33.37 -23.70
C ILE A 279 -18.07 34.83 -23.88
N ALA A 280 -17.37 35.73 -23.20
CA ALA A 280 -17.57 37.17 -23.39
C ALA A 280 -17.20 37.62 -24.83
N ALA A 281 -16.17 37.04 -25.44
CA ALA A 281 -15.76 37.33 -26.81
C ALA A 281 -16.80 36.93 -27.85
N LEU A 282 -17.66 35.93 -27.60
CA LEU A 282 -18.77 35.55 -28.47
C LEU A 282 -19.79 36.70 -28.64
N MET A 283 -19.79 37.71 -27.75
CA MET A 283 -20.64 38.91 -27.87
C MET A 283 -20.35 39.72 -29.15
N VAL A 284 -19.17 39.55 -29.77
CA VAL A 284 -18.79 40.23 -31.02
C VAL A 284 -19.61 39.72 -32.21
N ILE A 285 -20.11 38.46 -32.13
CA ILE A 285 -20.89 37.85 -33.22
C ILE A 285 -22.30 38.46 -33.24
N PRO A 286 -22.76 39.01 -34.39
CA PRO A 286 -24.13 39.54 -34.54
C PRO A 286 -25.17 38.44 -34.32
N GLY A 287 -26.27 38.77 -33.59
CA GLY A 287 -27.35 37.81 -33.33
C GLY A 287 -27.30 37.10 -31.96
N PHE A 288 -26.17 37.14 -31.29
CA PHE A 288 -26.07 36.54 -29.94
C PHE A 288 -26.63 37.46 -28.84
N PRO A 289 -27.20 36.92 -27.74
CA PRO A 289 -27.73 37.69 -26.62
C PRO A 289 -26.60 38.30 -25.78
N LYS A 290 -26.15 39.50 -26.12
CA LYS A 290 -24.96 40.18 -25.56
C LYS A 290 -24.98 40.26 -24.02
N LEU A 291 -26.14 40.56 -23.43
CA LEU A 291 -26.25 40.75 -21.98
C LEU A 291 -26.10 39.45 -21.20
N ILE A 292 -26.58 38.34 -21.76
CA ILE A 292 -26.43 36.99 -21.16
C ILE A 292 -24.98 36.51 -21.25
N LEU A 293 -24.33 36.66 -22.43
CA LEU A 293 -22.95 36.30 -22.64
C LEU A 293 -21.99 37.08 -21.73
N LEU A 294 -22.25 38.39 -21.58
CA LEU A 294 -21.49 39.23 -20.65
C LEU A 294 -21.68 38.77 -19.20
N GLY A 295 -22.93 38.49 -18.79
CA GLY A 295 -23.22 38.00 -17.43
C GLY A 295 -22.56 36.68 -17.09
N VAL A 296 -22.68 35.68 -17.97
CA VAL A 296 -22.07 34.36 -17.78
C VAL A 296 -20.55 34.43 -17.85
N GLY A 297 -20.01 35.16 -18.85
CA GLY A 297 -18.57 35.36 -19.01
C GLY A 297 -17.94 36.05 -17.79
N ALA A 298 -18.59 37.14 -17.31
CA ALA A 298 -18.16 37.85 -16.10
C ALA A 298 -18.25 36.97 -14.85
N ALA A 299 -19.30 36.17 -14.69
CA ALA A 299 -19.46 35.27 -13.55
C ALA A 299 -18.35 34.24 -13.50
N LEU A 300 -18.02 33.56 -14.62
CA LEU A 300 -16.93 32.60 -14.71
C LEU A 300 -15.57 33.24 -14.47
N PHE A 301 -15.35 34.43 -15.03
CA PHE A 301 -14.10 35.17 -14.84
C PHE A 301 -13.91 35.58 -13.37
N ILE A 302 -14.93 36.14 -12.74
CA ILE A 302 -14.89 36.55 -11.32
C ILE A 302 -14.71 35.32 -10.42
N PHE A 303 -15.36 34.19 -10.73
CA PHE A 303 -15.21 32.96 -9.98
C PHE A 303 -13.77 32.42 -10.09
N GLY A 304 -13.22 32.35 -11.30
CA GLY A 304 -11.83 31.94 -11.53
C GLY A 304 -10.83 32.90 -10.85
N TRP A 305 -11.06 34.21 -10.92
CA TRP A 305 -10.22 35.20 -10.27
C TRP A 305 -10.24 35.11 -8.72
N ARG A 306 -11.43 34.88 -8.14
CA ARG A 306 -11.56 34.64 -6.69
C ARG A 306 -10.82 33.35 -6.26
N LEU A 307 -10.91 32.27 -7.03
CA LEU A 307 -10.20 31.04 -6.79
C LEU A 307 -8.69 31.22 -6.89
N SER A 308 -8.22 31.93 -7.93
CA SER A 308 -6.80 32.26 -8.12
C SER A 308 -6.26 33.07 -6.94
N LYS A 309 -7.00 34.08 -6.50
CA LYS A 309 -6.64 34.92 -5.36
C LYS A 309 -6.67 34.15 -4.05
N SER A 310 -7.60 33.19 -3.87
CA SER A 310 -7.65 32.30 -2.71
C SER A 310 -6.48 31.31 -2.70
N LYS A 311 -6.10 30.78 -3.87
CA LYS A 311 -4.96 29.89 -4.04
C LYS A 311 -3.65 30.62 -3.76
N ALA A 312 -3.46 31.80 -4.37
CA ALA A 312 -2.31 32.66 -4.12
C ALA A 312 -2.20 33.09 -2.64
N LYS A 313 -3.36 33.39 -1.98
CA LYS A 313 -3.37 33.70 -0.55
C LYS A 313 -3.01 32.51 0.32
N LYS A 314 -3.41 31.28 -0.04
CA LYS A 314 -3.00 30.06 0.65
C LYS A 314 -1.52 29.76 0.43
N GLU A 315 -1.03 29.88 -0.79
CA GLU A 315 0.38 29.71 -1.12
C GLU A 315 1.25 30.78 -0.43
N ALA A 316 0.81 32.04 -0.43
CA ALA A 316 1.46 33.12 0.30
C ALA A 316 1.39 32.92 1.84
N ALA A 317 0.31 32.37 2.38
CA ALA A 317 0.20 32.03 3.80
C ALA A 317 1.10 30.85 4.18
N LEU A 318 1.19 29.83 3.34
CA LEU A 318 2.12 28.72 3.49
C LEU A 318 3.57 29.15 3.33
N ALA A 319 3.86 30.01 2.34
CA ALA A 319 5.18 30.62 2.17
C ALA A 319 5.53 31.55 3.34
N ALA A 320 4.60 32.38 3.81
CA ALA A 320 4.80 33.22 5.00
C ALA A 320 4.89 32.40 6.30
N GLN A 321 4.27 31.23 6.36
CA GLN A 321 4.42 30.30 7.47
C GLN A 321 5.77 29.61 7.41
N ALA A 322 6.20 29.14 6.24
CA ALA A 322 7.54 28.61 5.99
C ALA A 322 8.62 29.70 6.19
N GLU A 323 8.35 30.92 5.76
CA GLU A 323 9.24 32.08 5.97
C GLU A 323 9.25 32.52 7.44
N ARG A 324 8.13 32.44 8.16
CA ARG A 324 8.06 32.66 9.62
C ARG A 324 8.75 31.53 10.38
N GLU A 325 8.61 30.28 9.96
CA GLU A 325 9.38 29.15 10.52
C GLU A 325 10.87 29.26 10.18
N THR A 326 11.21 29.73 8.98
CA THR A 326 12.59 30.01 8.58
C THR A 326 13.13 31.25 9.26
N LEU A 327 12.32 32.33 9.38
CA LEU A 327 12.69 33.54 10.13
C LEU A 327 12.67 33.32 11.65
N ALA A 328 11.81 32.48 12.19
CA ALA A 328 11.88 32.05 13.59
C ALA A 328 13.14 31.18 13.83
N LYS A 329 13.47 30.31 12.87
CA LYS A 329 14.75 29.57 12.87
C LYS A 329 15.96 30.47 12.61
N MET A 330 15.80 31.57 11.89
CA MET A 330 16.84 32.60 11.65
C MET A 330 16.91 33.67 12.74
N GLN A 331 15.81 33.96 13.44
CA GLN A 331 15.81 34.86 14.61
C GLN A 331 16.29 34.17 15.89
N ASP A 332 16.20 32.81 15.92
CA ASP A 332 16.85 31.99 16.97
C ASP A 332 18.30 31.59 16.60
N GLN A 333 18.79 31.96 15.40
CA GLN A 333 20.23 31.86 15.17
C GLN A 333 20.93 33.05 15.84
N PRO A 334 21.68 32.80 16.89
CA PRO A 334 22.52 33.83 17.52
C PRO A 334 23.48 34.39 16.46
N THR A 335 23.66 35.68 16.47
CA THR A 335 24.48 36.45 15.52
C THR A 335 25.99 36.12 15.60
N SER A 336 26.40 35.23 16.48
CA SER A 336 27.71 34.57 16.53
C SER A 336 27.56 33.18 17.17
N ASP A 337 28.42 32.22 16.80
CA ASP A 337 28.53 30.91 17.46
C ASP A 337 28.64 31.02 18.98
N ASN A 338 29.32 32.04 19.46
CA ASN A 338 29.46 32.32 20.88
C ASN A 338 28.13 32.65 21.58
N ASP A 339 27.17 33.30 20.92
CA ASP A 339 25.88 33.64 21.53
C ASP A 339 24.92 32.42 21.54
N TYR A 340 25.04 31.54 20.54
CA TYR A 340 24.28 30.27 20.48
C TYR A 340 24.70 29.32 21.60
N TYR A 341 26.01 29.22 21.87
CA TYR A 341 26.57 28.35 22.91
C TYR A 341 26.60 28.97 24.32
N ARG A 342 26.13 30.22 24.50
CA ARG A 342 25.84 30.77 25.83
C ARG A 342 24.67 30.10 26.53
N ASP A 343 23.73 29.56 25.74
CA ASP A 343 22.67 28.73 26.29
C ASP A 343 23.19 27.30 26.48
N ILE A 344 23.21 26.88 27.74
CA ILE A 344 23.72 25.56 28.16
C ILE A 344 22.95 24.45 27.49
N ASP A 345 21.63 24.60 27.24
CA ASP A 345 20.79 23.61 26.56
C ASP A 345 21.24 23.39 25.11
N ASN A 346 21.79 24.40 24.44
CA ASN A 346 22.37 24.23 23.11
C ASN A 346 23.71 23.50 23.13
N VAL A 347 24.49 23.67 24.22
CA VAL A 347 25.72 22.90 24.43
C VAL A 347 25.36 21.42 24.69
N PHE A 348 24.31 21.15 25.46
CA PHE A 348 23.84 19.77 25.67
C PHE A 348 23.37 19.08 24.37
N LYS A 349 22.82 19.82 23.39
CA LYS A 349 22.46 19.26 22.07
C LYS A 349 23.67 18.74 21.31
N LEU A 350 24.86 19.33 21.49
CA LEU A 350 26.11 18.85 20.87
C LEU A 350 26.59 17.52 21.44
N LEU A 351 26.12 17.16 22.65
CA LEU A 351 26.43 15.85 23.24
C LEU A 351 25.60 14.71 22.71
N ASN A 352 24.56 15.03 21.94
CA ASN A 352 23.74 13.99 21.27
C ASN A 352 24.54 13.39 20.13
N VAL A 353 24.93 12.14 20.28
CA VAL A 353 25.63 11.38 19.24
C VAL A 353 24.59 10.61 18.42
N GLU A 354 24.59 10.84 17.12
CA GLU A 354 23.75 10.07 16.19
C GLU A 354 24.16 8.59 16.20
N GLN A 355 23.18 7.70 16.17
CA GLN A 355 23.47 6.26 16.21
C GLN A 355 24.10 5.77 14.91
N ILE A 356 23.61 6.27 13.77
CA ILE A 356 24.15 5.98 12.44
C ILE A 356 24.19 7.29 11.66
N GLU A 357 25.36 7.61 11.13
CA GLU A 357 25.56 8.79 10.27
C GLU A 357 26.33 8.38 9.01
N MET A 358 25.91 8.93 7.86
CA MET A 358 26.64 8.83 6.60
C MET A 358 26.98 10.21 6.09
N GLU A 359 28.27 10.43 5.86
CA GLU A 359 28.80 11.66 5.27
C GLU A 359 29.13 11.43 3.80
N PHE A 360 28.76 12.37 2.94
CA PHE A 360 28.93 12.25 1.50
C PHE A 360 29.78 13.39 0.95
N GLY A 361 30.69 13.04 0.03
CA GLY A 361 31.38 14.01 -0.81
C GLY A 361 30.45 14.63 -1.83
N TYR A 362 30.80 15.80 -2.31
CA TYR A 362 29.94 16.65 -3.16
C TYR A 362 29.38 15.94 -4.41
N SER A 363 30.18 15.10 -5.07
CA SER A 363 29.76 14.39 -6.28
C SER A 363 28.66 13.34 -6.04
N LEU A 364 28.46 12.89 -4.80
CA LEU A 364 27.51 11.85 -4.45
C LEU A 364 26.15 12.42 -4.00
N LEU A 365 26.04 13.72 -3.76
CA LEU A 365 24.82 14.35 -3.22
C LEU A 365 23.60 14.14 -4.12
N HIS A 366 23.77 14.12 -5.44
CA HIS A 366 22.66 13.88 -6.38
C HIS A 366 22.07 12.45 -6.30
N LEU A 367 22.83 11.48 -5.78
CA LEU A 367 22.33 10.11 -5.54
C LEU A 367 21.46 10.02 -4.28
N VAL A 368 21.64 10.96 -3.34
CA VAL A 368 21.00 10.99 -2.03
C VAL A 368 19.80 11.94 -2.02
N ASP A 369 19.88 13.11 -2.67
CA ASP A 369 18.84 14.13 -2.66
C ASP A 369 17.64 13.72 -3.53
N GLU A 370 16.49 13.50 -2.92
CA GLU A 370 15.22 13.16 -3.60
C GLU A 370 14.81 14.20 -4.64
N LYS A 371 15.11 15.51 -4.41
CA LYS A 371 14.77 16.59 -5.35
C LYS A 371 15.58 16.51 -6.64
N SER A 372 16.75 15.91 -6.57
CA SER A 372 17.63 15.66 -7.72
C SER A 372 17.40 14.30 -8.39
N GLY A 373 16.38 13.54 -7.93
CA GLY A 373 16.04 12.20 -8.45
C GLY A 373 16.84 11.07 -7.81
N GLY A 374 17.48 11.31 -6.68
CA GLY A 374 18.19 10.29 -5.91
C GLY A 374 17.24 9.30 -5.24
N HIS A 375 17.60 8.01 -5.25
CA HIS A 375 16.80 6.92 -4.66
C HIS A 375 17.48 6.25 -3.46
N PHE A 376 18.55 6.82 -2.94
CA PHE A 376 19.28 6.20 -1.83
C PHE A 376 18.44 6.10 -0.56
N ILE A 377 17.69 7.16 -0.22
CA ILE A 377 16.81 7.19 0.97
C ILE A 377 15.74 6.11 0.91
N ASP A 378 15.09 5.95 -0.25
CA ASP A 378 14.08 4.90 -0.45
C ASP A 378 14.65 3.50 -0.22
N ARG A 379 15.87 3.27 -0.72
CA ARG A 379 16.57 1.98 -0.52
C ARG A 379 16.95 1.74 0.94
N VAL A 380 17.36 2.78 1.69
CA VAL A 380 17.61 2.67 3.14
C VAL A 380 16.32 2.30 3.89
N VAL A 381 15.16 2.87 3.51
CA VAL A 381 13.86 2.50 4.09
C VAL A 381 13.51 1.05 3.81
N MET A 382 13.71 0.59 2.57
CA MET A 382 13.49 -0.81 2.20
C MET A 382 14.44 -1.76 2.94
N PHE A 383 15.71 -1.40 3.06
CA PHE A 383 16.69 -2.15 3.84
C PHE A 383 16.30 -2.23 5.32
N ARG A 384 15.84 -1.13 5.94
CA ARG A 384 15.34 -1.15 7.33
C ARG A 384 14.20 -2.14 7.52
N LYS A 385 13.24 -2.18 6.59
CA LYS A 385 12.14 -3.14 6.61
C LYS A 385 12.67 -4.58 6.54
N GLN A 386 13.54 -4.86 5.57
CA GLN A 386 14.09 -6.20 5.37
C GLN A 386 14.90 -6.66 6.58
N PHE A 387 15.76 -5.80 7.12
CA PHE A 387 16.57 -6.11 8.30
C PHE A 387 15.71 -6.43 9.54
N ALA A 388 14.61 -5.68 9.73
CA ALA A 388 13.66 -5.95 10.82
C ALA A 388 12.98 -7.32 10.66
N MET A 389 12.66 -7.72 9.43
CA MET A 389 12.09 -9.05 9.16
C MET A 389 13.11 -10.18 9.34
N ASP A 390 14.37 -9.95 8.97
CA ASP A 390 15.43 -10.96 8.99
C ASP A 390 16.03 -11.14 10.39
N MET A 391 16.34 -10.02 11.06
CA MET A 391 17.05 -10.03 12.34
C MET A 391 16.14 -9.80 13.55
N GLY A 392 14.91 -9.30 13.34
CA GLY A 392 13.98 -8.98 14.42
C GLY A 392 14.31 -7.68 15.16
N MET A 393 15.17 -6.82 14.61
CA MET A 393 15.57 -5.54 15.17
C MET A 393 15.27 -4.41 14.20
N VAL A 394 14.77 -3.28 14.69
CA VAL A 394 14.54 -2.09 13.89
C VAL A 394 15.80 -1.23 13.88
N ILE A 395 16.34 -0.95 12.69
CA ILE A 395 17.52 -0.09 12.52
C ILE A 395 17.12 1.37 12.84
N PRO A 396 17.91 2.10 13.64
CA PRO A 396 17.74 3.52 13.88
C PRO A 396 17.71 4.36 12.59
N SER A 397 17.33 5.63 12.70
CA SER A 397 17.43 6.56 11.57
C SER A 397 18.90 6.75 11.17
N VAL A 398 19.15 6.73 9.86
CA VAL A 398 20.46 7.07 9.31
C VAL A 398 20.45 8.56 8.99
N ARG A 399 21.30 9.32 9.68
CA ARG A 399 21.52 10.74 9.38
C ARG A 399 22.44 10.86 8.17
N MET A 400 22.05 11.67 7.22
CA MET A 400 22.83 11.93 6.01
C MET A 400 23.28 13.38 6.00
N THR A 401 24.57 13.59 5.85
CA THR A 401 25.17 14.92 5.86
C THR A 401 26.19 15.05 4.71
N ASP A 402 26.32 16.26 4.18
CA ASP A 402 27.40 16.60 3.29
C ASP A 402 28.67 16.93 4.10
N ASN A 403 29.82 16.46 3.60
CA ASN A 403 31.09 16.77 4.19
C ASN A 403 32.07 17.27 3.10
N PRO A 404 32.40 18.57 3.10
CA PRO A 404 33.33 19.14 2.12
C PRO A 404 34.83 18.77 2.36
N GLU A 405 35.14 18.16 3.51
CA GLU A 405 36.53 17.80 3.87
C GLU A 405 36.95 16.45 3.29
N ILE A 406 35.99 15.61 2.86
CA ILE A 406 36.25 14.30 2.23
C ILE A 406 36.36 14.42 0.71
N ASN A 407 36.95 13.43 0.05
CA ASN A 407 37.01 13.39 -1.42
C ASN A 407 35.60 13.45 -2.05
N PRO A 408 35.43 14.16 -3.18
CA PRO A 408 34.11 14.33 -3.81
C PRO A 408 33.35 13.03 -4.09
N ASN A 409 34.05 11.94 -4.39
CA ASN A 409 33.49 10.62 -4.71
C ASN A 409 33.48 9.66 -3.52
N GLN A 410 33.81 10.16 -2.32
CA GLN A 410 33.92 9.35 -1.12
C GLN A 410 32.70 9.51 -0.22
N TYR A 411 32.37 8.46 0.52
CA TYR A 411 31.44 8.50 1.64
C TYR A 411 32.04 7.82 2.87
N VAL A 412 31.57 8.23 4.04
CA VAL A 412 32.02 7.71 5.33
C VAL A 412 30.79 7.25 6.11
N ILE A 413 30.89 6.10 6.76
CA ILE A 413 29.87 5.55 7.65
C ILE A 413 30.36 5.66 9.08
N LYS A 414 29.57 6.30 9.94
CA LYS A 414 29.86 6.48 11.36
C LYS A 414 28.80 5.77 12.21
N ILE A 415 29.25 5.09 13.25
CA ILE A 415 28.39 4.49 14.28
C ILE A 415 28.71 5.17 15.61
N LYS A 416 27.71 5.79 16.23
CA LYS A 416 27.85 6.55 17.47
C LYS A 416 28.97 7.61 17.41
N GLY A 417 29.10 8.27 16.25
CA GLY A 417 30.07 9.31 16.00
C GLY A 417 31.47 8.84 15.59
N GLU A 418 31.76 7.54 15.70
CA GLU A 418 33.05 6.97 15.30
C GLU A 418 33.00 6.46 13.85
N GLU A 419 34.03 6.76 13.05
CA GLU A 419 34.17 6.26 11.70
C GLU A 419 34.46 4.75 11.74
N VAL A 420 33.57 3.96 11.14
CA VAL A 420 33.70 2.50 11.09
C VAL A 420 33.99 1.99 9.68
N ALA A 421 33.61 2.75 8.65
CA ALA A 421 33.84 2.38 7.26
C ALA A 421 33.87 3.59 6.34
N ARG A 422 34.55 3.46 5.20
CA ARG A 422 34.55 4.43 4.10
C ARG A 422 34.55 3.71 2.76
N GLY A 423 34.02 4.36 1.74
CA GLY A 423 34.01 3.82 0.38
C GLY A 423 34.13 4.93 -0.65
N GLU A 424 34.51 4.57 -1.87
CA GLU A 424 34.61 5.46 -3.00
C GLU A 424 33.69 4.97 -4.12
N ILE A 425 32.89 5.89 -4.69
CA ILE A 425 31.87 5.59 -5.69
C ILE A 425 32.02 6.53 -6.89
N LEU A 426 32.00 5.97 -8.09
CA LEU A 426 31.88 6.72 -9.32
C LEU A 426 30.43 6.72 -9.79
N SER A 427 29.74 7.84 -9.64
CA SER A 427 28.28 7.97 -9.83
C SER A 427 27.80 7.61 -11.25
N ASP A 428 28.63 7.85 -12.27
CA ASP A 428 28.32 7.62 -13.68
C ASP A 428 28.80 6.24 -14.19
N HIS A 429 29.28 5.37 -13.30
CA HIS A 429 29.86 4.07 -13.63
C HIS A 429 29.09 2.94 -12.96
N TYR A 430 29.28 1.73 -13.44
CA TYR A 430 28.80 0.49 -12.80
C TYR A 430 29.99 -0.27 -12.22
N LEU A 431 29.82 -0.81 -11.02
CA LEU A 431 30.81 -1.71 -10.43
C LEU A 431 30.68 -3.10 -11.08
N ALA A 432 31.73 -3.58 -11.68
CA ALA A 432 31.81 -4.89 -12.32
C ALA A 432 32.60 -5.87 -11.47
N LEU A 433 31.93 -6.92 -11.02
CA LEU A 433 32.55 -8.03 -10.28
C LEU A 433 32.83 -9.20 -11.22
N ASP A 434 34.05 -9.74 -11.12
CA ASP A 434 34.43 -10.98 -11.80
C ASP A 434 34.20 -12.17 -10.85
N ASN A 435 33.21 -12.99 -11.18
CA ASN A 435 32.89 -14.21 -10.42
C ASN A 435 33.66 -15.45 -10.91
N GLY A 436 34.68 -15.26 -11.75
CA GLY A 436 35.47 -16.35 -12.35
C GLY A 436 34.98 -16.82 -13.72
N ASP A 437 33.89 -16.23 -14.24
CA ASP A 437 33.27 -16.61 -15.53
C ASP A 437 33.62 -15.65 -16.67
N VAL A 438 34.46 -14.65 -16.43
CA VAL A 438 34.79 -13.61 -17.44
C VAL A 438 35.68 -14.18 -18.55
N VAL A 439 35.14 -14.20 -19.76
CA VAL A 439 35.84 -14.72 -20.95
C VAL A 439 36.71 -13.65 -21.61
N ASN A 440 36.24 -12.39 -21.67
CA ASN A 440 36.94 -11.26 -22.28
C ASN A 440 36.98 -10.07 -21.32
N PRO A 441 38.14 -9.70 -20.76
CA PRO A 441 38.24 -8.57 -19.85
C PRO A 441 37.82 -7.25 -20.50
N VAL A 442 36.99 -6.46 -19.85
CA VAL A 442 36.61 -5.13 -20.28
C VAL A 442 37.49 -4.09 -19.57
N ASP A 443 37.90 -3.04 -20.29
CA ASP A 443 38.68 -1.94 -19.73
C ASP A 443 37.82 -1.13 -18.76
N GLY A 444 38.32 -0.95 -17.56
CA GLY A 444 37.70 -0.18 -16.48
C GLY A 444 38.75 0.33 -15.49
N ILE A 445 38.29 1.05 -14.48
CA ILE A 445 39.13 1.53 -13.39
C ILE A 445 39.18 0.47 -12.29
N ASP A 446 40.34 -0.08 -12.03
CA ASP A 446 40.50 -1.09 -10.98
C ASP A 446 40.19 -0.51 -9.61
N THR A 447 39.40 -1.27 -8.84
CA THR A 447 38.93 -0.89 -7.49
C THR A 447 38.70 -2.14 -6.65
N VAL A 448 38.30 -1.90 -5.41
CA VAL A 448 37.90 -2.95 -4.48
C VAL A 448 36.46 -2.67 -4.04
N GLU A 449 35.60 -3.68 -4.09
CA GLU A 449 34.24 -3.59 -3.59
C GLU A 449 34.26 -3.34 -2.06
N PRO A 450 33.61 -2.28 -1.56
CA PRO A 450 33.84 -1.79 -0.20
C PRO A 450 33.23 -2.67 0.91
N ALA A 451 32.22 -3.51 0.63
CA ALA A 451 31.57 -4.33 1.65
C ALA A 451 32.35 -5.61 1.98
N PHE A 452 32.91 -6.27 0.97
CA PHE A 452 33.55 -7.60 1.12
C PHE A 452 35.02 -7.61 0.73
N GLY A 453 35.56 -6.48 0.24
CA GLY A 453 36.95 -6.40 -0.16
C GLY A 453 37.28 -7.17 -1.44
N ILE A 454 36.31 -7.43 -2.30
CA ILE A 454 36.49 -8.20 -3.54
C ILE A 454 37.07 -7.30 -4.63
N PRO A 455 38.11 -7.76 -5.38
CA PRO A 455 38.59 -7.03 -6.53
C PRO A 455 37.51 -6.76 -7.57
N ALA A 456 37.39 -5.52 -8.01
CA ALA A 456 36.33 -5.08 -8.91
C ALA A 456 36.82 -4.00 -9.87
N LYS A 457 35.99 -3.62 -10.85
CA LYS A 457 36.29 -2.52 -11.80
C LYS A 457 35.13 -1.59 -11.94
N TRP A 458 35.38 -0.28 -11.98
CA TRP A 458 34.39 0.70 -12.41
C TRP A 458 34.35 0.76 -13.92
N ILE A 459 33.20 0.49 -14.52
CA ILE A 459 32.96 0.46 -15.95
C ILE A 459 31.95 1.57 -16.32
N SER A 460 32.26 2.36 -17.32
CA SER A 460 31.39 3.43 -17.81
C SER A 460 30.09 2.89 -18.42
N ALA A 461 29.03 3.69 -18.37
CA ALA A 461 27.68 3.28 -18.78
C ALA A 461 27.60 2.83 -20.27
N ASP A 462 28.45 3.35 -21.14
CA ASP A 462 28.54 2.96 -22.57
C ASP A 462 29.06 1.52 -22.75
N LYS A 463 29.89 1.02 -21.85
CA LYS A 463 30.45 -0.34 -21.87
C LYS A 463 29.59 -1.37 -21.10
N LYS A 464 28.47 -0.95 -20.50
CA LYS A 464 27.60 -1.80 -19.68
C LYS A 464 27.21 -3.11 -20.37
N VAL A 465 26.67 -3.01 -21.60
CA VAL A 465 26.22 -4.19 -22.37
C VAL A 465 27.38 -5.12 -22.70
N MET A 466 28.57 -4.56 -22.99
CA MET A 466 29.74 -5.35 -23.29
C MET A 466 30.26 -6.11 -22.07
N ALA A 467 30.22 -5.50 -20.91
CA ALA A 467 30.62 -6.13 -19.66
C ALA A 467 29.64 -7.22 -19.21
N ASP A 468 28.34 -7.00 -19.39
CA ASP A 468 27.30 -8.00 -19.11
C ASP A 468 27.47 -9.26 -19.99
N VAL A 469 27.68 -9.06 -21.31
CA VAL A 469 27.97 -10.15 -22.24
C VAL A 469 29.31 -10.86 -21.95
N ALA A 470 30.28 -10.14 -21.40
CA ALA A 470 31.58 -10.71 -21.01
C ALA A 470 31.52 -11.56 -19.74
N GLY A 471 30.40 -11.56 -19.00
CA GLY A 471 30.20 -12.37 -17.80
C GLY A 471 30.42 -11.62 -16.47
N TYR A 472 30.57 -10.29 -16.50
CA TYR A 472 30.66 -9.50 -15.27
C TYR A 472 29.29 -9.36 -14.60
N THR A 473 29.26 -9.42 -13.27
CA THR A 473 28.10 -8.97 -12.49
C THR A 473 28.17 -7.46 -12.29
N LEU A 474 27.20 -6.71 -12.82
CA LEU A 474 27.18 -5.25 -12.78
C LEU A 474 26.27 -4.72 -11.68
N ILE A 475 26.80 -3.86 -10.83
CA ILE A 475 26.11 -3.28 -9.68
C ILE A 475 26.08 -1.75 -9.83
N ASP A 476 24.90 -1.16 -9.64
CA ASP A 476 24.75 0.31 -9.66
C ASP A 476 25.37 0.96 -8.41
N PRO A 477 25.80 2.22 -8.48
CA PRO A 477 26.49 2.92 -7.38
C PRO A 477 25.70 2.96 -6.09
N VAL A 478 24.39 3.16 -6.17
CA VAL A 478 23.51 3.21 -4.99
C VAL A 478 23.43 1.84 -4.32
N SER A 479 23.35 0.76 -5.10
CA SER A 479 23.37 -0.60 -4.56
C SER A 479 24.68 -0.94 -3.87
N VAL A 480 25.83 -0.47 -4.38
CA VAL A 480 27.13 -0.65 -3.71
C VAL A 480 27.14 0.01 -2.33
N MET A 481 26.67 1.26 -2.23
CA MET A 481 26.58 1.98 -0.95
C MET A 481 25.64 1.30 0.04
N ILE A 482 24.46 0.83 -0.42
CA ILE A 482 23.48 0.12 0.44
C ILE A 482 24.03 -1.21 0.92
N THR A 483 24.71 -1.97 0.06
CA THR A 483 25.34 -3.23 0.45
C THR A 483 26.41 -3.00 1.52
N HIS A 484 27.26 -1.99 1.36
CA HIS A 484 28.26 -1.63 2.34
C HIS A 484 27.64 -1.18 3.67
N LEU A 485 26.64 -0.28 3.62
CA LEU A 485 25.89 0.13 4.81
C LEU A 485 25.24 -1.07 5.51
N SER A 486 24.65 -1.97 4.74
CA SER A 486 24.03 -3.20 5.26
C SER A 486 25.03 -4.07 6.02
N GLU A 487 26.23 -4.26 5.47
CA GLU A 487 27.25 -5.07 6.08
C GLU A 487 27.80 -4.43 7.36
N VAL A 488 28.06 -3.12 7.33
CA VAL A 488 28.48 -2.37 8.52
C VAL A 488 27.43 -2.44 9.63
N ILE A 489 26.14 -2.27 9.29
CA ILE A 489 25.05 -2.36 10.28
C ILE A 489 24.94 -3.78 10.85
N LYS A 490 25.13 -4.84 10.06
CA LYS A 490 25.13 -6.21 10.57
C LYS A 490 26.25 -6.46 11.57
N GLN A 491 27.43 -5.95 11.29
CA GLN A 491 28.61 -6.10 12.18
C GLN A 491 28.43 -5.33 13.50
N HIS A 492 27.75 -4.16 13.47
CA HIS A 492 27.56 -3.29 14.63
C HIS A 492 26.12 -3.36 15.22
N CYS A 493 25.28 -4.30 14.78
CA CYS A 493 23.86 -4.35 15.21
C CYS A 493 23.71 -4.52 16.73
N SER A 494 24.61 -5.23 17.39
CA SER A 494 24.60 -5.37 18.86
C SER A 494 24.87 -4.07 19.62
N GLU A 495 25.55 -3.10 19.00
CA GLU A 495 25.81 -1.77 19.58
C GLU A 495 24.65 -0.81 19.35
N LEU A 496 23.88 -1.06 18.28
CA LEU A 496 22.76 -0.21 17.88
C LEU A 496 21.46 -0.52 18.63
N LEU A 497 21.36 -1.70 19.28
CA LEU A 497 20.18 -2.06 20.07
C LEU A 497 20.19 -1.27 21.39
N SER A 498 19.19 -0.42 21.58
CA SER A 498 19.03 0.34 22.82
C SER A 498 18.06 -0.32 23.79
N ARG A 499 18.18 0.03 25.07
CA ARG A 499 17.22 -0.39 26.11
C ARG A 499 15.81 0.07 25.84
N GLN A 500 15.63 1.21 25.15
CA GLN A 500 14.32 1.72 24.75
C GLN A 500 13.70 0.84 23.64
N ASP A 501 14.50 0.36 22.69
CA ASP A 501 14.03 -0.56 21.65
C ASP A 501 13.59 -1.87 22.25
N VAL A 502 14.38 -2.42 23.19
CA VAL A 502 14.03 -3.64 23.94
C VAL A 502 12.72 -3.45 24.70
N LYS A 503 12.54 -2.30 25.36
CA LYS A 503 11.27 -1.99 26.02
C LYS A 503 10.09 -1.99 25.04
N THR A 504 10.25 -1.35 23.88
CA THR A 504 9.22 -1.33 22.85
C THR A 504 8.87 -2.73 22.32
N MET A 505 9.89 -3.60 22.14
CA MET A 505 9.69 -4.99 21.74
C MET A 505 8.89 -5.76 22.82
N VAL A 506 9.25 -5.60 24.09
CA VAL A 506 8.55 -6.21 25.23
C VAL A 506 7.11 -5.71 25.33
N ASP A 507 6.88 -4.39 25.17
CA ASP A 507 5.55 -3.79 25.21
C ASP A 507 4.66 -4.33 24.05
N ASN A 508 5.22 -4.60 22.89
CA ASN A 508 4.50 -5.23 21.77
C ASN A 508 4.09 -6.67 22.10
N ILE A 509 4.98 -7.47 22.69
CA ILE A 509 4.67 -8.85 23.09
C ILE A 509 3.65 -8.87 24.25
N LYS A 510 3.72 -7.91 25.15
CA LYS A 510 2.75 -7.78 26.22
C LYS A 510 1.31 -7.60 25.72
N GLN A 511 1.10 -7.05 24.52
CA GLN A 511 -0.24 -6.93 23.93
C GLN A 511 -0.82 -8.28 23.49
N THR A 512 0.03 -9.22 23.07
CA THR A 512 -0.37 -10.56 22.60
C THR A 512 -0.29 -11.60 23.70
N ASN A 513 0.75 -11.54 24.54
CA ASN A 513 1.01 -12.49 25.63
C ASN A 513 1.35 -11.76 26.96
N PRO A 514 0.36 -11.14 27.64
CA PRO A 514 0.59 -10.37 28.85
C PRO A 514 1.14 -11.22 30.00
N THR A 515 0.70 -12.48 30.13
CA THR A 515 1.07 -13.37 31.25
C THR A 515 2.58 -13.63 31.27
N LEU A 516 3.18 -13.90 30.09
CA LEU A 516 4.61 -14.15 29.97
C LEU A 516 5.45 -12.95 30.46
N ILE A 517 5.02 -11.75 30.10
CA ILE A 517 5.76 -10.53 30.47
C ILE A 517 5.59 -10.18 31.94
N ASP A 518 4.36 -10.25 32.48
CA ASP A 518 4.09 -9.85 33.85
C ASP A 518 4.77 -10.77 34.88
N ASP A 519 4.94 -12.05 34.55
CA ASP A 519 5.66 -13.03 35.41
C ASP A 519 7.20 -12.86 35.31
N LEU A 520 7.69 -12.40 34.16
CA LEU A 520 9.13 -12.36 33.87
C LEU A 520 9.78 -11.01 34.22
N ILE A 521 9.15 -9.89 33.82
CA ILE A 521 9.72 -8.54 33.93
C ILE A 521 8.83 -7.65 34.81
N PRO A 522 9.34 -7.03 35.89
CA PRO A 522 10.73 -7.02 36.36
C PRO A 522 11.07 -8.16 37.38
N GLY A 523 10.17 -9.11 37.60
CA GLY A 523 10.25 -10.08 38.70
C GLY A 523 11.50 -10.97 38.62
N THR A 524 11.71 -11.68 37.51
CA THR A 524 12.79 -12.64 37.32
C THR A 524 13.99 -12.01 36.63
N ILE A 525 13.77 -11.16 35.58
CA ILE A 525 14.85 -10.47 34.86
C ILE A 525 14.57 -8.97 34.72
N SER A 526 15.65 -8.19 34.61
CA SER A 526 15.56 -6.78 34.28
C SER A 526 15.61 -6.56 32.75
N LEU A 527 15.09 -5.41 32.25
CA LEU A 527 15.24 -5.03 30.86
C LEU A 527 16.72 -4.97 30.41
N GLY A 528 17.63 -4.53 31.32
CA GLY A 528 19.07 -4.53 31.01
C GLY A 528 19.70 -5.93 30.95
N TYR A 529 19.13 -6.92 31.63
CA TYR A 529 19.53 -8.32 31.48
C TYR A 529 19.10 -8.85 30.10
N LEU A 530 17.85 -8.61 29.73
CA LEU A 530 17.31 -8.99 28.43
C LEU A 530 18.11 -8.32 27.29
N GLU A 531 18.36 -7.00 27.38
CA GLU A 531 19.19 -6.26 26.41
C GLU A 531 20.54 -6.96 26.17
N LYS A 532 21.25 -7.36 27.25
CA LYS A 532 22.55 -8.03 27.13
C LYS A 532 22.45 -9.37 26.40
N VAL A 533 21.43 -10.18 26.71
CA VAL A 533 21.20 -11.47 26.01
C VAL A 533 20.92 -11.23 24.53
N LEU A 534 20.06 -10.28 24.20
CA LEU A 534 19.75 -9.93 22.81
C LEU A 534 20.99 -9.42 22.06
N CYS A 535 21.81 -8.57 22.69
CA CYS A 535 23.08 -8.10 22.13
C CYS A 535 24.05 -9.25 21.85
N LEU A 536 24.14 -10.25 22.75
CA LEU A 536 24.99 -11.43 22.53
C LEU A 536 24.50 -12.29 21.35
N LEU A 537 23.19 -12.45 21.19
CA LEU A 537 22.61 -13.16 20.04
C LEU A 537 22.90 -12.42 18.73
N LEU A 538 22.64 -11.11 18.69
CA LEU A 538 22.88 -10.27 17.51
C LEU A 538 24.34 -10.21 17.12
N ARG A 539 25.26 -10.14 18.09
CA ARG A 539 26.71 -10.13 17.86
C ARG A 539 27.19 -11.36 17.10
N GLU A 540 26.52 -12.50 17.29
CA GLU A 540 26.80 -13.74 16.59
C GLU A 540 25.88 -13.98 15.38
N GLY A 541 25.16 -12.96 14.91
CA GLY A 541 24.27 -13.01 13.75
C GLY A 541 23.00 -13.84 13.95
N VAL A 542 22.64 -14.15 15.21
CA VAL A 542 21.41 -14.90 15.52
C VAL A 542 20.22 -13.95 15.57
N PRO A 543 19.17 -14.19 14.76
CA PRO A 543 17.98 -13.35 14.75
C PRO A 543 17.22 -13.41 16.10
N ILE A 544 16.77 -12.22 16.54
CA ILE A 544 16.01 -12.07 17.79
C ILE A 544 14.49 -11.93 17.54
N ARG A 545 14.03 -12.28 16.35
CA ARG A 545 12.62 -12.12 15.93
C ARG A 545 11.66 -12.97 16.76
N ASP A 546 12.10 -14.17 17.16
CA ASP A 546 11.31 -15.08 18.01
C ASP A 546 11.48 -14.74 19.50
N MET A 547 10.98 -13.56 19.88
CA MET A 547 11.08 -13.03 21.23
C MET A 547 10.30 -13.87 22.25
N GLU A 548 9.21 -14.56 21.85
CA GLU A 548 8.45 -15.43 22.75
C GLU A 548 9.31 -16.59 23.22
N THR A 549 9.92 -17.34 22.31
CA THR A 549 10.84 -18.44 22.65
C THR A 549 12.03 -17.94 23.49
N ILE A 550 12.57 -16.76 23.18
CA ILE A 550 13.66 -16.14 23.95
C ILE A 550 13.21 -15.87 25.40
N LEU A 551 12.04 -15.23 25.58
CA LEU A 551 11.53 -14.85 26.89
C LEU A 551 11.11 -16.06 27.73
N GLU A 552 10.46 -17.07 27.13
CA GLU A 552 10.12 -18.33 27.80
C GLU A 552 11.39 -19.03 28.32
N THR A 553 12.41 -19.18 27.46
CA THR A 553 13.69 -19.80 27.85
C THR A 553 14.38 -19.02 28.96
N LEU A 554 14.32 -17.68 28.91
CA LEU A 554 14.86 -16.85 30.00
C LEU A 554 14.09 -17.04 31.30
N GLY A 555 12.78 -17.19 31.24
CA GLY A 555 11.93 -17.49 32.41
C GLY A 555 12.36 -18.79 33.10
N ASP A 556 12.64 -19.82 32.31
CA ASP A 556 13.00 -21.14 32.82
C ASP A 556 14.41 -21.17 33.45
N HIS A 557 15.35 -20.40 32.93
CA HIS A 557 16.78 -20.55 33.27
C HIS A 557 17.38 -19.38 34.05
N ALA A 558 16.95 -18.12 33.82
CA ALA A 558 17.60 -16.96 34.40
C ALA A 558 17.49 -16.84 35.92
N GLY A 559 16.44 -17.41 36.52
CA GLY A 559 16.27 -17.44 37.98
C GLY A 559 17.27 -18.37 38.69
N ALA A 560 17.70 -19.46 38.03
CA ALA A 560 18.63 -20.45 38.56
C ALA A 560 20.09 -20.18 38.21
N LEU A 561 20.34 -19.56 37.07
CA LEU A 561 21.68 -19.34 36.51
C LEU A 561 22.01 -17.84 36.48
N LYS A 562 23.10 -17.45 37.14
CA LYS A 562 23.54 -16.03 37.19
C LYS A 562 24.43 -15.64 36.00
N ASP A 563 25.02 -16.59 35.32
CA ASP A 563 25.95 -16.40 34.20
C ASP A 563 25.16 -16.15 32.91
N ILE A 564 25.19 -14.92 32.39
CA ILE A 564 24.45 -14.49 31.19
C ILE A 564 24.92 -15.28 29.95
N ASP A 565 26.18 -15.57 29.85
CA ASP A 565 26.74 -16.32 28.72
C ASP A 565 26.12 -17.71 28.65
N ILE A 566 26.02 -18.42 29.80
CA ILE A 566 25.44 -19.77 29.87
C ILE A 566 23.93 -19.71 29.57
N VAL A 567 23.21 -18.70 30.09
CA VAL A 567 21.79 -18.56 29.80
C VAL A 567 21.55 -18.26 28.32
N THR A 568 22.44 -17.48 27.70
CA THR A 568 22.37 -17.23 26.24
C THR A 568 22.58 -18.52 25.43
N GLU A 569 23.42 -19.47 25.88
CA GLU A 569 23.56 -20.79 25.24
C GLU A 569 22.26 -21.59 25.29
N TYR A 570 21.47 -21.55 26.40
CA TYR A 570 20.15 -22.18 26.44
C TYR A 570 19.18 -21.54 25.48
N VAL A 571 19.19 -20.21 25.38
CA VAL A 571 18.36 -19.46 24.39
C VAL A 571 18.73 -19.87 22.96
N ARG A 572 20.03 -20.00 22.65
CA ARG A 572 20.50 -20.46 21.34
C ARG A 572 20.00 -21.88 21.02
N GLN A 573 20.04 -22.79 22.00
CA GLN A 573 19.51 -24.16 21.84
C GLN A 573 18.02 -24.17 21.57
N ALA A 574 17.24 -23.30 22.24
CA ALA A 574 15.81 -23.15 21.98
C ALA A 574 15.55 -22.60 20.54
N LEU A 575 16.42 -21.73 20.05
CA LEU A 575 16.35 -21.14 18.70
C LEU A 575 16.97 -22.03 17.59
N LYS A 576 17.22 -23.31 17.82
CA LYS A 576 17.91 -24.23 16.89
C LYS A 576 17.35 -24.21 15.46
N ARG A 577 16.03 -24.12 15.27
CA ARG A 577 15.42 -24.02 13.94
C ARG A 577 15.80 -22.74 13.22
N THR A 578 15.76 -21.61 13.92
CA THR A 578 16.13 -20.29 13.40
C THR A 578 17.62 -20.26 13.04
N ILE A 579 18.49 -20.78 13.93
CA ILE A 579 19.94 -20.86 13.71
C ILE A 579 20.24 -21.76 12.52
N THR A 580 19.67 -22.98 12.48
CA THR A 580 19.88 -23.90 11.37
C THR A 580 19.44 -23.27 10.04
N ARG A 581 18.25 -22.66 9.96
CA ARG A 581 17.76 -22.01 8.75
C ARG A 581 18.66 -20.85 8.31
N ARG A 582 19.28 -20.16 9.25
CA ARG A 582 20.17 -19.01 8.96
C ARG A 582 21.49 -19.44 8.33
N PHE A 583 22.05 -20.55 8.78
CA PHE A 583 23.40 -20.98 8.41
C PHE A 583 23.43 -22.18 7.45
N ALA A 584 22.34 -22.92 7.29
CA ALA A 584 22.27 -24.05 6.37
C ALA A 584 22.01 -23.62 4.93
N GLU A 585 22.75 -24.15 3.99
CA GLU A 585 22.52 -24.04 2.55
C GLU A 585 21.79 -25.29 2.05
N ALA A 586 20.61 -25.11 1.44
CA ALA A 586 19.78 -26.23 0.95
C ALA A 586 19.62 -27.38 1.97
N ASN A 587 19.42 -27.04 3.26
CA ASN A 587 19.28 -27.98 4.37
C ASN A 587 20.55 -28.82 4.70
N SER A 588 21.72 -28.36 4.25
CA SER A 588 23.02 -28.96 4.52
C SER A 588 23.95 -27.95 5.20
N LEU A 589 24.67 -28.38 6.21
CA LEU A 589 25.69 -27.61 6.94
C LEU A 589 27.06 -28.22 6.66
N ARG A 590 27.92 -27.47 5.95
CA ARG A 590 29.33 -27.85 5.78
C ARG A 590 30.13 -27.24 6.92
N VAL A 591 30.76 -28.10 7.74
CA VAL A 591 31.37 -27.71 9.01
C VAL A 591 32.79 -28.24 9.17
N ILE A 592 33.61 -27.48 9.90
CA ILE A 592 34.88 -27.95 10.45
C ILE A 592 34.59 -28.42 11.89
N THR A 593 34.89 -29.65 12.20
CA THR A 593 34.69 -30.22 13.55
C THR A 593 35.89 -29.97 14.46
N VAL A 594 35.67 -29.96 15.77
CA VAL A 594 36.75 -29.85 16.77
C VAL A 594 36.99 -31.24 17.38
N ASP A 595 38.27 -31.66 17.42
CA ASP A 595 38.67 -32.96 18.02
C ASP A 595 38.38 -32.94 19.53
N PRO A 596 37.88 -34.04 20.12
CA PRO A 596 37.64 -34.17 21.55
C PRO A 596 38.81 -33.79 22.46
N LYS A 597 40.06 -34.02 22.04
CA LYS A 597 41.23 -33.62 22.82
C LYS A 597 41.40 -32.13 22.94
N VAL A 598 41.06 -31.40 21.88
CA VAL A 598 41.04 -29.90 21.89
C VAL A 598 39.94 -29.43 22.81
N GLU A 599 38.75 -30.03 22.73
CA GLU A 599 37.62 -29.70 23.59
C GLU A 599 37.95 -29.95 25.07
N ASP A 600 38.51 -31.12 25.41
CA ASP A 600 38.94 -31.46 26.77
C ASP A 600 39.97 -30.47 27.33
N THR A 601 40.91 -30.03 26.48
CA THR A 601 41.92 -29.04 26.86
C THR A 601 41.27 -27.67 27.20
N ILE A 602 40.26 -27.26 26.42
CA ILE A 602 39.53 -26.01 26.68
C ILE A 602 38.71 -26.15 27.97
N VAL A 603 37.97 -27.23 28.17
CA VAL A 603 37.17 -27.48 29.38
C VAL A 603 38.05 -27.48 30.63
N ALA A 604 39.23 -28.15 30.59
CA ALA A 604 40.16 -28.15 31.68
C ALA A 604 40.73 -26.76 32.04
N SER A 605 40.73 -25.86 31.09
CA SER A 605 41.21 -24.48 31.26
C SER A 605 40.15 -23.50 31.73
N VAL A 606 38.87 -23.93 31.85
CA VAL A 606 37.78 -23.07 32.33
C VAL A 606 37.83 -22.94 33.85
N LYS A 607 37.89 -21.70 34.36
CA LYS A 607 37.83 -21.40 35.79
C LYS A 607 36.53 -20.65 36.11
N LYS A 608 35.93 -20.96 37.26
CA LYS A 608 34.74 -20.29 37.77
C LYS A 608 35.14 -19.15 38.73
N SER A 609 34.51 -17.99 38.60
CA SER A 609 34.59 -16.89 39.54
C SER A 609 33.17 -16.45 39.97
N GLU A 610 33.08 -15.57 40.96
CA GLU A 610 31.79 -15.02 41.39
C GLU A 610 31.10 -14.20 40.28
N ALA A 611 31.86 -13.65 39.30
CA ALA A 611 31.36 -12.84 38.18
C ALA A 611 30.99 -13.67 36.94
N GLY A 612 31.25 -15.00 36.95
CA GLY A 612 31.02 -15.91 35.79
C GLY A 612 32.23 -16.80 35.51
N SER A 613 32.14 -17.56 34.44
CA SER A 613 33.19 -18.51 34.00
C SER A 613 34.12 -17.82 32.97
N TYR A 614 35.44 -18.04 33.10
CA TYR A 614 36.44 -17.52 32.17
C TYR A 614 37.46 -18.55 31.79
N LEU A 615 38.09 -18.37 30.62
CA LEU A 615 39.13 -19.26 30.11
C LEU A 615 40.50 -18.79 30.65
N ALA A 616 41.19 -19.66 31.38
CA ALA A 616 42.54 -19.42 31.89
C ALA A 616 43.48 -20.45 31.26
N MET A 617 43.90 -20.21 30.01
CA MET A 617 44.75 -21.14 29.23
C MET A 617 46.15 -20.55 29.06
N ASP A 618 47.13 -21.45 28.96
CA ASP A 618 48.51 -21.10 28.68
C ASP A 618 48.63 -20.43 27.29
N PRO A 619 49.37 -19.30 27.14
CA PRO A 619 49.54 -18.61 25.86
C PRO A 619 50.05 -19.50 24.72
N ASP A 620 50.93 -20.45 25.00
CA ASP A 620 51.48 -21.38 23.99
C ASP A 620 50.39 -22.32 23.46
N LEU A 621 49.46 -22.77 24.33
CA LEU A 621 48.31 -23.57 23.93
C LEU A 621 47.28 -22.76 23.12
N ILE A 622 47.05 -21.48 23.50
CA ILE A 622 46.22 -20.57 22.74
C ILE A 622 46.75 -20.43 21.31
N GLN A 623 48.05 -20.10 21.18
CA GLN A 623 48.70 -19.90 19.89
C GLN A 623 48.65 -21.21 19.03
N LYS A 624 48.82 -22.37 19.65
CA LYS A 624 48.72 -23.64 18.95
C LYS A 624 47.33 -23.90 18.41
N ILE A 625 46.28 -23.72 19.22
CA ILE A 625 44.88 -23.89 18.80
C ILE A 625 44.53 -22.90 17.68
N VAL A 626 44.92 -21.65 17.81
CA VAL A 626 44.67 -20.61 16.78
C VAL A 626 45.35 -20.96 15.47
N ASN A 627 46.61 -21.36 15.50
CA ASN A 627 47.36 -21.73 14.29
C ASN A 627 46.76 -22.95 13.57
N ILE A 628 46.34 -23.97 14.31
CA ILE A 628 45.69 -25.15 13.74
C ILE A 628 44.34 -24.74 13.13
N THR A 629 43.57 -23.94 13.84
CA THR A 629 42.25 -23.44 13.36
C THR A 629 42.42 -22.59 12.09
N SER A 630 43.38 -21.67 12.06
CA SER A 630 43.68 -20.88 10.87
C SER A 630 44.09 -21.74 9.69
N GLY A 631 44.94 -22.75 9.93
CA GLY A 631 45.38 -23.68 8.89
C GLY A 631 44.26 -24.53 8.30
N GLU A 632 43.26 -24.94 9.12
CA GLU A 632 42.07 -25.64 8.60
C GLU A 632 41.12 -24.71 7.85
N ILE A 633 40.96 -23.46 8.31
CA ILE A 633 40.19 -22.44 7.63
C ILE A 633 40.80 -22.13 6.26
N ASP A 634 42.11 -21.93 6.17
CA ASP A 634 42.81 -21.61 4.92
C ASP A 634 42.68 -22.69 3.86
N LYS A 635 42.48 -23.98 4.24
CA LYS A 635 42.25 -25.08 3.29
C LYS A 635 40.88 -25.02 2.61
N VAL A 636 39.87 -24.38 3.24
CA VAL A 636 38.48 -24.43 2.80
C VAL A 636 37.91 -23.10 2.39
N LYS A 637 38.59 -21.99 2.69
CA LYS A 637 38.08 -20.62 2.42
C LYS A 637 37.79 -20.34 0.94
N ASP A 638 38.57 -20.96 0.02
CA ASP A 638 38.39 -20.78 -1.42
C ASP A 638 37.21 -21.60 -1.98
N VAL A 639 36.69 -22.56 -1.20
CA VAL A 639 35.58 -23.45 -1.61
C VAL A 639 34.27 -23.10 -0.95
N ILE A 640 34.31 -22.46 0.23
CA ILE A 640 33.14 -22.21 1.06
C ILE A 640 33.17 -20.75 1.59
N PRO A 641 32.22 -19.91 1.19
CA PRO A 641 32.20 -18.50 1.62
C PRO A 641 31.88 -18.35 3.11
N ASN A 642 31.04 -19.22 3.68
CA ASN A 642 30.64 -19.16 5.08
C ASN A 642 31.21 -20.34 5.87
N ILE A 643 32.30 -20.12 6.61
CA ILE A 643 32.96 -21.14 7.39
C ILE A 643 32.29 -21.31 8.75
N ILE A 644 31.85 -22.52 9.03
CA ILE A 644 31.19 -22.89 10.29
C ILE A 644 32.06 -23.91 11.04
N ILE A 645 32.37 -23.61 12.30
CA ILE A 645 33.04 -24.54 13.19
C ILE A 645 32.01 -25.16 14.13
N LEU A 646 32.01 -26.49 14.23
CA LEU A 646 31.07 -27.26 15.05
C LEU A 646 31.79 -27.90 16.25
N THR A 647 31.27 -27.65 17.45
CA THR A 647 31.84 -28.10 18.71
C THR A 647 30.75 -28.56 19.69
N SER A 648 31.17 -29.15 20.82
CA SER A 648 30.24 -29.52 21.89
C SER A 648 29.60 -28.26 22.56
N PRO A 649 28.37 -28.38 23.10
CA PRO A 649 27.67 -27.27 23.74
C PRO A 649 28.43 -26.61 24.90
N ILE A 650 29.22 -27.40 25.64
CA ILE A 650 29.96 -26.91 26.80
C ILE A 650 31.17 -26.06 26.37
N VAL A 651 31.76 -26.36 25.24
CA VAL A 651 32.99 -25.73 24.74
C VAL A 651 32.69 -24.50 23.88
N ARG A 652 31.54 -24.49 23.20
CA ARG A 652 31.20 -23.51 22.18
C ARG A 652 31.53 -22.06 22.55
N ILE A 653 31.02 -21.58 23.69
CA ILE A 653 31.19 -20.18 24.09
C ILE A 653 32.67 -19.83 24.37
N TYR A 654 33.42 -20.76 24.97
CA TYR A 654 34.83 -20.53 25.29
C TYR A 654 35.69 -20.56 24.03
N PHE A 655 35.40 -21.49 23.12
CA PHE A 655 36.07 -21.59 21.83
C PHE A 655 35.78 -20.36 20.98
N LYS A 656 34.53 -19.91 20.92
CA LYS A 656 34.15 -18.67 20.23
C LYS A 656 34.90 -17.46 20.77
N LYS A 657 34.91 -17.24 22.10
CA LYS A 657 35.63 -16.15 22.73
C LYS A 657 37.15 -16.19 22.49
N LEU A 658 37.69 -17.38 22.38
CA LEU A 658 39.10 -17.56 22.07
C LEU A 658 39.43 -17.18 20.63
N ILE A 659 38.65 -17.69 19.68
CA ILE A 659 38.91 -17.47 18.25
C ILE A 659 38.62 -16.04 17.83
N ASP A 660 37.58 -15.37 18.35
CA ASP A 660 37.22 -13.99 18.01
C ASP A 660 38.35 -12.97 18.24
N GLN A 661 39.28 -13.28 19.16
CA GLN A 661 40.42 -12.40 19.43
C GLN A 661 41.48 -12.42 18.30
N PHE A 662 41.52 -13.49 17.49
CA PHE A 662 42.56 -13.69 16.48
C PHE A 662 42.01 -13.83 15.07
N ILE A 663 40.83 -14.40 14.93
CA ILE A 663 40.17 -14.68 13.64
C ILE A 663 38.71 -14.19 13.76
N PRO A 664 38.43 -12.90 13.51
CA PRO A 664 37.09 -12.37 13.61
C PRO A 664 36.15 -12.96 12.54
N ASN A 665 34.84 -12.89 12.78
CA ASN A 665 33.78 -13.27 11.84
C ASN A 665 33.66 -14.76 11.53
N ILE A 666 34.21 -15.67 12.34
CA ILE A 666 33.99 -17.12 12.21
C ILE A 666 32.75 -17.53 12.99
N THR A 667 31.84 -18.23 12.32
CA THR A 667 30.65 -18.79 12.96
C THR A 667 31.02 -20.07 13.73
N VAL A 668 30.69 -20.09 15.03
CA VAL A 668 30.87 -21.29 15.87
C VAL A 668 29.50 -21.75 16.37
N LEU A 669 29.12 -22.97 16.01
CA LEU A 669 27.85 -23.59 16.41
C LEU A 669 28.12 -24.79 17.32
N SER A 670 27.14 -25.15 18.14
CA SER A 670 27.14 -26.40 18.89
C SER A 670 26.21 -27.45 18.27
N TYR A 671 26.45 -28.72 18.55
CA TYR A 671 25.58 -29.81 18.08
C TYR A 671 24.12 -29.64 18.55
N SER A 672 23.89 -29.01 19.70
CA SER A 672 22.56 -28.77 20.25
C SER A 672 21.79 -27.63 19.56
N GLU A 673 22.46 -26.75 18.78
CA GLU A 673 21.89 -25.66 18.04
C GLU A 673 21.46 -26.07 16.62
N ILE A 674 21.70 -27.29 16.21
CA ILE A 674 21.35 -27.79 14.88
C ILE A 674 20.05 -28.59 14.96
N ASP A 675 19.12 -28.27 14.08
CA ASP A 675 17.86 -29.01 13.94
C ASP A 675 18.12 -30.38 13.34
N ASN A 676 17.42 -31.41 13.83
CA ASN A 676 17.57 -32.79 13.39
C ASN A 676 17.28 -33.04 11.91
N THR A 677 16.66 -32.08 11.22
CA THR A 677 16.37 -32.17 9.79
C THR A 677 17.56 -31.82 8.90
N ALA A 678 18.56 -31.12 9.43
CA ALA A 678 19.72 -30.67 8.66
C ALA A 678 20.79 -31.78 8.55
N GLN A 679 21.37 -31.91 7.35
CA GLN A 679 22.52 -32.83 7.12
C GLN A 679 23.83 -32.13 7.45
N ILE A 680 24.63 -32.73 8.33
CA ILE A 680 25.95 -32.20 8.70
C ILE A 680 27.00 -32.90 7.84
N GLN A 681 27.79 -32.12 7.12
CA GLN A 681 28.92 -32.60 6.33
C GLN A 681 30.23 -32.03 6.91
N ALA A 682 31.02 -32.89 7.52
CA ALA A 682 32.34 -32.50 7.99
C ALA A 682 33.32 -32.40 6.80
N ILE A 683 33.98 -31.24 6.68
CA ILE A 683 34.92 -30.90 5.61
C ILE A 683 36.34 -30.69 6.12
N GLY A 684 36.51 -30.57 7.43
CA GLY A 684 37.79 -30.43 8.11
C GLY A 684 37.69 -30.83 9.59
N ASN A 685 38.82 -30.99 10.24
CA ASN A 685 38.88 -31.33 11.67
C ASN A 685 40.05 -30.60 12.35
N ILE A 686 39.77 -29.84 13.40
CA ILE A 686 40.75 -29.14 14.23
C ILE A 686 41.26 -30.11 15.26
N ALA A 687 42.43 -30.71 14.99
CA ALA A 687 43.07 -31.70 15.86
C ALA A 687 44.47 -31.26 16.31
N MET A 688 44.79 -31.53 17.60
CA MET A 688 46.09 -31.20 18.20
C MET A 688 47.14 -32.25 17.98
#